data_84a4fe0d6822e8c9c436c23fe67d93e6
#
_entry.id   84a4fe0d6822e8c9c436c23fe67d93e6
#
_cell.length_a   1.000
_cell.length_b   1.000
_cell.length_c   1.000
_cell.angle_alpha   90.00
_cell.angle_beta   90.00
_cell.angle_gamma   90.00
#
_symmetry.space_group_name_H-M   'P 1'
#
loop_
_entity.id
_entity.type
_entity.pdbx_description
1 polymer ?
#
loop_
_entity_poly.entity_id
_entity_poly.type
_entity_poly.pdbx_seq_one_letter_code
_entity_poly.pdbx_strand_id
1 'polypeptide(L)'
;RGNPDPILDLPWAVTRQRLTISDGRWNWPYQGFPLSGRLAFNIDNWQAGLDNAQVSGRLNILTQGDAGKANAVLTIGPGKLSMDSSEMPLQLTGEAKQKDLIFYAVLPAMFRGSLADPQLTFAPGALLRSRGRVIDALDIDEIRWPLAGVKVTPRGVDGRLQAILRAHENEMGDFVLHLDGLANDFLPDAGRWRWRYWGQGSFTPMRAHWDIAGQGEWHDNTIRLTSLSTGFDQLHYGAMTVTSPRLALNKPIVWVRDATTPSLQGALSLVAGKTVFTSGSVLPPSTLNFSVEGREPTLFQFKGDLRAGAIGPVRLNGRWDGERLRGQAWWPKQSLIVFQPLLPPDWKMTLREGSLYAQVAFSAAQGQGFEAGGHGVLKGGSAWMPDNKINGVDFILPFRFHNGAWQLGTRGPISLRIAGIVNQVTAKNITADLQGGYPWSESNPLLLSDVSVDVLGGQIIMKQLRMPQHDPALLRVQNISSSELISAINPKQFAMSGPVSGALPLWLNNEKWIIKDGWLTNPGPMTLRIDKDTADAMVKDNVTAGSAINWLRYMEITHSWTKINVDNLGVLTMQAAITGKSRVDGKTAIVNLNYTHEENVFTLWRSLRFGDNLQAWLEQNTVLPQPPCRKDKDCEDK
;
A
#
# COMPACT_ATOMS: atom_id res chain seq x y z
N ARG A 1 -19.28 42.96 -11.11
CA ARG A 1 -18.60 44.15 -11.67
C ARG A 1 -17.91 43.70 -12.96
N GLY A 2 -18.28 44.34 -14.12
CA GLY A 2 -17.66 44.07 -15.41
C GLY A 2 -16.16 44.43 -15.42
N ASN A 3 -15.39 43.80 -16.31
CA ASN A 3 -13.99 44.15 -16.50
C ASN A 3 -13.86 45.62 -16.94
N PRO A 4 -12.87 46.35 -16.42
CA PRO A 4 -12.66 47.74 -16.88
C PRO A 4 -12.24 47.76 -18.34
N ASP A 5 -12.62 48.81 -19.04
CA ASP A 5 -12.24 49.03 -20.42
C ASP A 5 -10.73 49.29 -20.55
N PRO A 6 -10.10 48.89 -21.66
CA PRO A 6 -8.69 49.20 -21.90
C PRO A 6 -8.47 50.70 -22.05
N ILE A 7 -7.39 51.19 -21.49
CA ILE A 7 -6.94 52.57 -21.66
C ILE A 7 -5.97 52.62 -22.84
N LEU A 8 -6.27 53.41 -23.84
CA LEU A 8 -5.50 53.52 -25.07
C LEU A 8 -4.96 54.94 -25.25
N ASP A 9 -3.68 55.05 -25.45
CA ASP A 9 -2.99 56.27 -25.87
C ASP A 9 -2.36 55.99 -27.24
N LEU A 10 -3.06 56.41 -28.31
CA LEU A 10 -2.73 56.06 -29.68
C LEU A 10 -2.47 57.34 -30.47
N PRO A 11 -1.27 57.94 -30.42
CA PRO A 11 -0.97 59.16 -31.16
C PRO A 11 -0.84 58.87 -32.66
N TRP A 12 -1.88 59.18 -33.41
CA TRP A 12 -1.95 59.05 -34.86
C TRP A 12 -1.19 60.18 -35.57
N ALA A 13 -0.36 59.81 -36.53
CA ALA A 13 0.24 60.72 -37.47
C ALA A 13 -0.30 60.40 -38.86
N VAL A 14 -0.75 61.45 -39.59
CA VAL A 14 -1.39 61.28 -40.86
C VAL A 14 -0.58 62.00 -41.94
N THR A 15 -0.24 61.24 -42.99
CA THR A 15 0.29 61.79 -44.24
C THR A 15 -0.65 61.46 -45.39
N ARG A 16 -0.39 61.98 -46.62
CA ARG A 16 -1.22 61.69 -47.79
C ARG A 16 -1.32 60.17 -48.09
N GLN A 17 -0.33 59.36 -47.72
CA GLN A 17 -0.28 57.95 -48.10
C GLN A 17 -0.28 57.04 -46.89
N ARG A 18 -0.05 57.52 -45.68
CA ARG A 18 0.18 56.68 -44.52
C ARG A 18 -0.50 57.22 -43.27
N LEU A 19 -1.20 56.32 -42.57
CA LEU A 19 -1.60 56.50 -41.19
C LEU A 19 -0.61 55.73 -40.32
N THR A 20 -0.05 56.39 -39.29
CA THR A 20 0.99 55.81 -38.47
C THR A 20 0.74 56.08 -37.00
N ILE A 21 0.94 55.06 -36.19
CA ILE A 21 1.18 55.17 -34.74
C ILE A 21 2.61 54.68 -34.52
N SER A 22 3.53 55.57 -34.15
CA SER A 22 4.93 55.16 -33.95
C SER A 22 5.23 54.75 -32.51
N ASP A 23 4.50 55.28 -31.54
CA ASP A 23 4.69 54.95 -30.12
C ASP A 23 3.36 55.07 -29.37
N GLY A 24 2.48 54.15 -29.65
CA GLY A 24 1.22 54.00 -28.92
C GLY A 24 1.47 53.23 -27.62
N ARG A 25 0.67 53.50 -26.66
CA ARG A 25 0.66 52.80 -25.38
C ARG A 25 -0.75 52.34 -25.08
N TRP A 26 -0.81 51.16 -24.42
CA TRP A 26 -2.08 50.61 -23.98
C TRP A 26 -1.93 50.00 -22.60
N ASN A 27 -3.03 50.04 -21.85
CA ASN A 27 -3.12 49.45 -20.52
C ASN A 27 -4.53 48.92 -20.32
N TRP A 28 -4.62 47.66 -19.98
CA TRP A 28 -5.90 47.02 -19.66
C TRP A 28 -5.80 46.44 -18.25
N PRO A 29 -6.34 47.16 -17.24
CA PRO A 29 -6.30 46.69 -15.85
C PRO A 29 -7.32 45.56 -15.63
N TYR A 30 -7.12 44.44 -16.31
CA TYR A 30 -7.95 43.26 -16.15
C TYR A 30 -7.66 42.64 -14.77
N GLN A 31 -8.73 42.33 -14.01
CA GLN A 31 -8.59 41.83 -12.63
C GLN A 31 -7.88 40.48 -12.62
N GLY A 32 -6.72 40.39 -11.98
CA GLY A 32 -5.87 39.19 -11.94
C GLY A 32 -4.79 39.12 -13.03
N PHE A 33 -4.99 39.83 -14.17
CA PHE A 33 -4.04 39.89 -15.29
C PHE A 33 -3.95 41.30 -15.85
N PRO A 34 -3.25 42.23 -15.19
CA PRO A 34 -3.07 43.55 -15.75
C PRO A 34 -2.19 43.45 -17.00
N LEU A 35 -2.75 43.81 -18.16
CA LEU A 35 -2.06 43.81 -19.44
C LEU A 35 -1.66 45.25 -19.80
N SER A 36 -0.43 45.40 -20.29
CA SER A 36 0.07 46.69 -20.77
C SER A 36 1.08 46.45 -21.89
N GLY A 37 1.40 47.50 -22.61
CA GLY A 37 2.40 47.39 -23.65
C GLY A 37 2.47 48.59 -24.55
N ARG A 38 3.27 48.46 -25.60
CA ARG A 38 3.46 49.44 -26.66
C ARG A 38 2.87 48.92 -27.96
N LEU A 39 2.46 49.83 -28.80
CA LEU A 39 1.90 49.57 -30.11
C LEU A 39 2.54 50.50 -31.14
N ALA A 40 3.06 49.92 -32.21
CA ALA A 40 3.41 50.66 -33.42
C ALA A 40 2.57 50.08 -34.57
N PHE A 41 1.98 50.93 -35.36
CA PHE A 41 1.04 50.51 -36.39
C PHE A 41 1.13 51.42 -37.61
N ASN A 42 1.07 50.87 -38.82
CA ASN A 42 1.09 51.59 -40.06
C ASN A 42 -0.03 51.09 -40.99
N ILE A 43 -0.73 52.03 -41.61
CA ILE A 43 -1.63 51.74 -42.72
C ILE A 43 -1.14 52.51 -43.92
N ASP A 44 -0.55 51.83 -44.87
CA ASP A 44 -0.09 52.39 -46.11
C ASP A 44 -1.22 52.42 -47.13
N ASN A 45 -1.28 53.50 -47.93
CA ASN A 45 -2.28 53.68 -48.97
C ASN A 45 -3.70 53.70 -48.43
N TRP A 46 -3.92 54.34 -47.28
CA TRP A 46 -5.18 54.35 -46.57
C TRP A 46 -6.27 55.12 -47.34
N GLN A 47 -5.92 56.10 -48.18
CA GLN A 47 -6.86 56.84 -48.96
C GLN A 47 -7.49 56.06 -50.12
N ALA A 48 -6.86 54.96 -50.53
CA ALA A 48 -7.40 54.05 -51.56
C ALA A 48 -8.50 53.13 -51.06
N GLY A 49 -8.86 53.24 -49.78
CA GLY A 49 -9.83 52.37 -49.10
C GLY A 49 -9.21 51.14 -48.47
N LEU A 50 -9.92 50.50 -47.55
CA LEU A 50 -9.43 49.34 -46.82
C LEU A 50 -9.03 48.19 -47.72
N ASP A 51 -9.69 48.01 -48.88
CA ASP A 51 -9.39 46.90 -49.80
C ASP A 51 -8.04 47.03 -50.51
N ASN A 52 -7.46 48.23 -50.57
CA ASN A 52 -6.18 48.50 -51.21
C ASN A 52 -5.10 48.93 -50.21
N ALA A 53 -5.44 49.05 -48.95
CA ALA A 53 -4.49 49.44 -47.90
C ALA A 53 -3.61 48.29 -47.47
N GLN A 54 -2.37 48.59 -47.13
CA GLN A 54 -1.41 47.68 -46.53
C GLN A 54 -1.26 47.97 -45.04
N VAL A 55 -1.53 46.99 -44.20
CA VAL A 55 -1.50 47.12 -42.75
C VAL A 55 -0.28 46.40 -42.21
N SER A 56 0.48 47.05 -41.35
CA SER A 56 1.57 46.45 -40.62
C SER A 56 1.66 47.02 -39.20
N GLY A 57 2.15 46.25 -38.29
CA GLY A 57 2.28 46.70 -36.92
C GLY A 57 3.04 45.76 -36.01
N ARG A 58 3.26 46.26 -34.81
CA ARG A 58 3.91 45.50 -33.76
C ARG A 58 3.26 45.86 -32.43
N LEU A 59 2.83 44.85 -31.68
CA LEU A 59 2.21 45.00 -30.38
C LEU A 59 3.05 44.24 -29.34
N ASN A 60 3.50 44.93 -28.30
CA ASN A 60 4.09 44.32 -27.14
C ASN A 60 3.02 44.09 -26.07
N ILE A 61 3.05 42.92 -25.48
CA ILE A 61 2.11 42.53 -24.43
C ILE A 61 2.93 42.19 -23.19
N LEU A 62 2.71 42.92 -22.12
CA LEU A 62 3.36 42.68 -20.83
C LEU A 62 2.30 42.48 -19.77
N THR A 63 2.51 41.48 -18.93
CA THR A 63 1.74 41.33 -17.71
C THR A 63 2.68 40.94 -16.56
N GLN A 64 2.41 41.48 -15.39
CA GLN A 64 3.08 41.11 -14.15
C GLN A 64 2.06 41.27 -13.04
N GLY A 65 1.62 40.14 -12.49
CA GLY A 65 0.62 40.11 -11.43
C GLY A 65 0.83 38.93 -10.53
N ASP A 66 -0.08 38.71 -9.60
CA ASP A 66 -0.04 37.62 -8.63
C ASP A 66 -0.11 36.26 -9.30
N ALA A 67 -0.73 36.17 -10.48
CA ALA A 67 -0.85 34.93 -11.25
C ALA A 67 0.40 34.58 -12.06
N GLY A 68 1.32 35.53 -12.30
CA GLY A 68 2.54 35.30 -13.05
C GLY A 68 3.01 36.50 -13.86
N LYS A 69 4.01 36.23 -14.70
CA LYS A 69 4.63 37.20 -15.62
C LYS A 69 4.49 36.71 -17.04
N ALA A 70 4.24 37.62 -17.99
CA ALA A 70 4.27 37.31 -19.42
C ALA A 70 4.86 38.45 -20.20
N ASN A 71 5.57 38.13 -21.28
CA ASN A 71 6.11 39.08 -22.25
C ASN A 71 5.94 38.45 -23.63
N ALA A 72 5.16 39.13 -24.47
CA ALA A 72 4.90 38.66 -25.83
C ALA A 72 4.99 39.80 -26.82
N VAL A 73 5.32 39.47 -28.05
CA VAL A 73 5.36 40.40 -29.18
C VAL A 73 4.52 39.80 -30.29
N LEU A 74 3.50 40.55 -30.69
CA LEU A 74 2.71 40.23 -31.87
C LEU A 74 3.17 41.14 -33.03
N THR A 75 3.64 40.52 -34.09
CA THR A 75 4.00 41.19 -35.36
C THR A 75 2.84 41.02 -36.35
N ILE A 76 2.37 42.09 -36.89
CA ILE A 76 1.21 42.15 -37.80
C ILE A 76 1.69 42.60 -39.18
N GLY A 77 1.37 41.82 -40.20
CA GLY A 77 1.64 42.21 -41.59
C GLY A 77 3.11 42.25 -41.99
N PRO A 78 3.43 42.89 -43.12
CA PRO A 78 2.52 43.65 -43.97
C PRO A 78 1.51 42.78 -44.70
N GLY A 79 0.27 43.27 -44.77
CA GLY A 79 -0.82 42.53 -45.38
C GLY A 79 -2.06 43.36 -45.61
N LYS A 80 -3.06 42.74 -46.21
CA LYS A 80 -4.36 43.36 -46.55
C LYS A 80 -5.39 43.09 -45.45
N LEU A 81 -6.01 44.12 -44.96
CA LEU A 81 -7.17 44.03 -44.07
C LEU A 81 -8.40 44.59 -44.82
N SER A 82 -9.42 43.76 -45.02
CA SER A 82 -10.62 44.12 -45.78
C SER A 82 -11.87 43.64 -45.06
N MET A 83 -12.99 44.27 -45.36
CA MET A 83 -14.29 43.80 -44.86
C MET A 83 -14.74 42.50 -45.52
N ASP A 84 -14.22 42.18 -46.70
CA ASP A 84 -14.63 40.99 -47.47
C ASP A 84 -13.53 39.90 -47.59
N SER A 85 -12.30 40.32 -47.78
CA SER A 85 -11.19 39.36 -47.94
C SER A 85 -9.87 39.91 -47.38
N SER A 86 -9.54 39.56 -46.21
CA SER A 86 -8.26 39.92 -45.56
C SER A 86 -7.21 38.83 -45.82
N GLU A 87 -5.96 39.28 -45.93
CA GLU A 87 -4.81 38.40 -45.98
C GLU A 87 -3.64 39.05 -45.24
N MET A 88 -3.40 38.64 -44.03
CA MET A 88 -2.44 39.29 -43.14
C MET A 88 -1.63 38.26 -42.37
N PRO A 89 -0.33 38.19 -42.58
CA PRO A 89 0.53 37.35 -41.78
C PRO A 89 0.67 37.90 -40.35
N LEU A 90 0.57 37.04 -39.38
CA LEU A 90 0.74 37.36 -37.97
C LEU A 90 1.84 36.47 -37.40
N GLN A 91 2.56 36.99 -36.42
CA GLN A 91 3.53 36.17 -35.67
C GLN A 91 3.51 36.61 -34.21
N LEU A 92 3.18 35.68 -33.34
CA LEU A 92 3.27 35.86 -31.90
C LEU A 92 4.51 35.11 -31.39
N THR A 93 5.38 35.85 -30.71
CA THR A 93 6.48 35.23 -29.94
C THR A 93 6.35 35.68 -28.50
N GLY A 94 6.54 34.77 -27.59
CA GLY A 94 6.38 35.16 -26.20
C GLY A 94 6.87 34.12 -25.20
N GLU A 95 6.95 34.61 -23.99
CA GLU A 95 7.33 33.81 -22.83
C GLU A 95 6.39 34.20 -21.68
N ALA A 96 5.89 33.21 -20.96
CA ALA A 96 5.08 33.43 -19.78
C ALA A 96 5.59 32.51 -18.66
N LYS A 97 5.54 33.02 -17.44
CA LYS A 97 5.88 32.26 -16.24
C LYS A 97 4.71 32.33 -15.27
N GLN A 98 4.20 31.16 -14.89
CA GLN A 98 3.15 31.03 -13.90
C GLN A 98 3.57 30.01 -12.84
N LYS A 99 3.82 30.47 -11.61
CA LYS A 99 4.43 29.67 -10.56
C LYS A 99 5.77 29.09 -11.05
N ASP A 100 5.89 27.76 -11.06
CA ASP A 100 7.11 27.08 -11.52
C ASP A 100 7.05 26.64 -12.99
N LEU A 101 5.96 26.96 -13.71
CA LEU A 101 5.78 26.65 -15.11
C LEU A 101 6.20 27.83 -16.00
N ILE A 102 6.95 27.52 -17.05
CA ILE A 102 7.37 28.47 -18.07
C ILE A 102 6.77 28.04 -19.41
N PHE A 103 6.13 28.99 -20.08
CA PHE A 103 5.53 28.80 -21.40
C PHE A 103 6.30 29.60 -22.44
N TYR A 104 6.54 28.99 -23.60
CA TYR A 104 7.15 29.64 -24.76
C TYR A 104 6.23 29.47 -25.95
N ALA A 105 6.02 30.55 -26.68
CA ALA A 105 5.18 30.53 -27.89
C ALA A 105 5.96 31.10 -29.07
N VAL A 106 5.93 30.38 -30.18
CA VAL A 106 6.33 30.88 -31.50
C VAL A 106 5.21 30.49 -32.45
N LEU A 107 4.34 31.44 -32.75
CA LEU A 107 3.06 31.18 -33.42
C LEU A 107 2.95 32.02 -34.70
N PRO A 108 3.60 31.62 -35.81
CA PRO A 108 3.31 32.24 -37.11
C PRO A 108 1.92 31.80 -37.58
N ALA A 109 1.15 32.74 -38.12
CA ALA A 109 -0.19 32.47 -38.55
C ALA A 109 -0.58 33.38 -39.73
N MET A 110 -1.62 33.00 -40.43
CA MET A 110 -2.22 33.82 -41.48
C MET A 110 -3.65 34.14 -41.10
N PHE A 111 -3.94 35.42 -41.01
CA PHE A 111 -5.30 35.90 -40.86
C PHE A 111 -5.93 36.05 -42.24
N ARG A 112 -7.09 35.45 -42.43
CA ARG A 112 -7.89 35.51 -43.65
C ARG A 112 -9.35 35.74 -43.33
N GLY A 113 -10.14 36.01 -44.38
CA GLY A 113 -11.56 36.25 -44.24
C GLY A 113 -11.88 37.70 -44.02
N SER A 114 -13.07 37.99 -43.52
CA SER A 114 -13.53 39.34 -43.24
C SER A 114 -13.43 39.65 -41.76
N LEU A 115 -13.55 40.93 -41.38
CA LEU A 115 -13.65 41.31 -39.97
C LEU A 115 -14.92 40.77 -39.31
N ALA A 116 -15.95 40.46 -40.11
CA ALA A 116 -17.20 39.86 -39.63
C ALA A 116 -17.09 38.33 -39.50
N ASP A 117 -16.24 37.68 -40.30
CA ASP A 117 -16.00 36.24 -40.28
C ASP A 117 -14.48 35.96 -40.36
N PRO A 118 -13.74 36.22 -39.26
CA PRO A 118 -12.30 36.09 -39.25
C PRO A 118 -11.87 34.59 -39.22
N GLN A 119 -10.78 34.31 -39.93
CA GLN A 119 -10.11 33.02 -39.93
C GLN A 119 -8.65 33.19 -39.62
N LEU A 120 -8.17 32.47 -38.61
CA LEU A 120 -6.75 32.38 -38.28
C LEU A 120 -6.25 30.98 -38.54
N THR A 121 -5.24 30.83 -39.39
CA THR A 121 -4.60 29.53 -39.67
C THR A 121 -3.15 29.60 -39.23
N PHE A 122 -2.74 28.71 -38.34
CA PHE A 122 -1.36 28.62 -37.92
C PHE A 122 -0.49 28.06 -39.05
N ALA A 123 0.63 28.73 -39.31
CA ALA A 123 1.59 28.36 -40.34
C ALA A 123 2.55 27.25 -39.87
N PRO A 124 3.27 26.63 -40.82
CA PRO A 124 4.35 25.69 -40.44
C PRO A 124 5.33 26.32 -39.46
N GLY A 125 5.75 25.59 -38.45
CA GLY A 125 6.61 26.07 -37.37
C GLY A 125 5.90 26.65 -36.17
N ALA A 126 4.54 26.78 -36.22
CA ALA A 126 3.78 27.18 -35.05
C ALA A 126 3.91 26.15 -33.91
N LEU A 127 4.41 26.61 -32.79
CA LEU A 127 4.72 25.74 -31.65
C LEU A 127 4.48 26.48 -30.33
N LEU A 128 3.76 25.83 -29.43
CA LEU A 128 3.66 26.20 -28.02
C LEU A 128 4.42 25.19 -27.20
N ARG A 129 5.26 25.65 -26.28
CA ARG A 129 6.09 24.80 -25.42
C ARG A 129 5.91 25.22 -23.97
N SER A 130 5.97 24.25 -23.08
CA SER A 130 6.09 24.53 -21.65
C SER A 130 7.04 23.57 -20.97
N ARG A 131 7.57 24.01 -19.82
CA ARG A 131 8.41 23.20 -18.95
C ARG A 131 8.27 23.68 -17.51
N GLY A 132 8.67 22.88 -16.57
CA GLY A 132 8.72 23.24 -15.17
C GLY A 132 8.11 22.21 -14.26
N ARG A 133 7.88 22.60 -13.02
CA ARG A 133 7.36 21.71 -11.98
C ARG A 133 5.86 21.94 -11.82
N VAL A 134 5.07 20.87 -11.95
CA VAL A 134 3.61 20.91 -11.78
C VAL A 134 3.22 20.55 -10.34
N ILE A 135 3.86 19.53 -9.80
CA ILE A 135 3.72 19.10 -8.40
C ILE A 135 5.13 18.80 -7.86
N ASP A 136 5.28 18.77 -6.55
CA ASP A 136 6.59 18.77 -5.87
C ASP A 136 7.59 17.73 -6.35
N ALA A 137 7.14 16.59 -6.86
CA ALA A 137 8.01 15.50 -7.29
C ALA A 137 8.08 15.33 -8.81
N LEU A 138 7.18 15.96 -9.59
CA LEU A 138 7.06 15.76 -11.03
C LEU A 138 7.59 16.98 -11.79
N ASP A 139 8.73 16.80 -12.44
CA ASP A 139 9.33 17.78 -13.33
C ASP A 139 8.91 17.50 -14.77
N ILE A 140 8.30 18.49 -15.42
CA ILE A 140 8.00 18.45 -16.84
C ILE A 140 9.22 18.98 -17.57
N ASP A 141 9.88 18.11 -18.33
CA ASP A 141 11.02 18.51 -19.16
C ASP A 141 10.55 19.36 -20.32
N GLU A 142 9.49 18.93 -20.99
CA GLU A 142 8.92 19.65 -22.11
C GLU A 142 7.51 19.14 -22.41
N ILE A 143 6.58 20.06 -22.61
CA ILE A 143 5.32 19.80 -23.31
C ILE A 143 5.36 20.60 -24.60
N ARG A 144 5.14 19.93 -25.74
CA ARG A 144 5.10 20.55 -27.07
C ARG A 144 3.70 20.42 -27.64
N TRP A 145 3.16 21.56 -28.07
CA TRP A 145 1.91 21.61 -28.83
C TRP A 145 2.19 22.20 -30.22
N PRO A 146 2.50 21.37 -31.23
CA PRO A 146 2.59 21.84 -32.61
C PRO A 146 1.21 22.23 -33.11
N LEU A 147 1.10 23.42 -33.71
CA LEU A 147 -0.17 23.97 -34.13
C LEU A 147 -0.24 24.23 -35.65
N ALA A 148 0.76 23.83 -36.42
CA ALA A 148 0.77 24.02 -37.86
C ALA A 148 -0.49 23.48 -38.54
N GLY A 149 -1.18 24.29 -39.32
CA GLY A 149 -2.39 23.91 -40.03
C GLY A 149 -3.68 24.02 -39.22
N VAL A 150 -3.61 24.32 -37.93
CA VAL A 150 -4.80 24.53 -37.09
C VAL A 150 -5.47 25.83 -37.45
N LYS A 151 -6.81 25.80 -37.65
CA LYS A 151 -7.64 26.96 -37.93
C LYS A 151 -8.44 27.36 -36.71
N VAL A 152 -8.49 28.63 -36.43
CA VAL A 152 -9.32 29.20 -35.38
C VAL A 152 -10.33 30.19 -36.03
N THR A 153 -11.59 29.97 -35.76
CA THR A 153 -12.69 30.85 -36.20
C THR A 153 -13.58 31.20 -35.00
N PRO A 154 -14.54 32.12 -35.12
CA PRO A 154 -15.51 32.36 -34.05
C PRO A 154 -16.34 31.10 -33.67
N ARG A 155 -16.43 30.13 -34.55
CA ARG A 155 -17.15 28.88 -34.31
C ARG A 155 -16.33 27.88 -33.49
N GLY A 156 -15.00 28.01 -33.49
CA GLY A 156 -14.13 27.12 -32.75
C GLY A 156 -12.85 26.81 -33.48
N VAL A 157 -12.22 25.72 -33.07
CA VAL A 157 -10.92 25.26 -33.57
C VAL A 157 -11.09 24.05 -34.47
N ASP A 158 -10.46 24.10 -35.65
CA ASP A 158 -10.41 23.00 -36.62
C ASP A 158 -8.97 22.56 -36.85
N GLY A 159 -8.79 21.27 -37.03
CA GLY A 159 -7.52 20.71 -37.39
C GLY A 159 -6.97 19.72 -36.34
N ARG A 160 -5.70 19.41 -36.47
CA ARG A 160 -5.02 18.44 -35.64
C ARG A 160 -4.50 19.08 -34.36
N LEU A 161 -5.13 18.74 -33.24
CA LEU A 161 -4.67 19.15 -31.92
C LEU A 161 -3.84 18.01 -31.32
N GLN A 162 -2.58 18.29 -31.04
CA GLN A 162 -1.62 17.29 -30.58
C GLN A 162 -0.73 17.87 -29.49
N ALA A 163 -0.24 16.97 -28.63
CA ALA A 163 0.72 17.32 -27.60
C ALA A 163 1.69 16.16 -27.38
N ILE A 164 2.92 16.49 -27.03
CA ILE A 164 3.94 15.54 -26.62
C ILE A 164 4.45 15.99 -25.27
N LEU A 165 4.27 15.16 -24.26
CA LEU A 165 4.73 15.39 -22.90
C LEU A 165 5.94 14.53 -22.61
N ARG A 166 7.02 15.17 -22.14
CA ARG A 166 8.18 14.48 -21.56
C ARG A 166 8.34 14.95 -20.13
N ALA A 167 8.36 14.03 -19.22
CA ALA A 167 8.46 14.31 -17.81
C ALA A 167 9.36 13.30 -17.12
N HIS A 168 9.92 13.70 -16.01
CA HIS A 168 10.65 12.81 -15.13
C HIS A 168 10.31 13.12 -13.67
N GLU A 169 10.35 12.10 -12.86
CA GLU A 169 10.36 12.24 -11.43
C GLU A 169 11.72 11.76 -10.93
N ASN A 170 12.33 12.53 -10.02
CA ASN A 170 13.74 12.34 -9.63
C ASN A 170 14.08 10.92 -9.14
N GLU A 171 13.11 10.22 -8.57
CA GLU A 171 13.31 8.87 -8.04
C GLU A 171 12.65 7.78 -8.89
N MET A 172 11.63 8.13 -9.68
CA MET A 172 10.80 7.13 -10.36
C MET A 172 11.17 6.89 -11.82
N GLY A 173 11.72 7.86 -12.54
CA GLY A 173 12.17 7.69 -13.91
C GLY A 173 11.50 8.60 -14.92
N ASP A 174 11.60 8.26 -16.19
CA ASP A 174 11.20 9.08 -17.33
C ASP A 174 9.90 8.59 -17.96
N PHE A 175 9.05 9.53 -18.40
CA PHE A 175 7.84 9.21 -19.17
C PHE A 175 7.74 10.05 -20.43
N VAL A 176 7.12 9.45 -21.44
CA VAL A 176 6.70 10.14 -22.67
C VAL A 176 5.25 9.83 -22.90
N LEU A 177 4.45 10.88 -23.09
CA LEU A 177 3.02 10.75 -23.38
C LEU A 177 2.69 11.55 -24.63
N HIS A 178 1.98 10.93 -25.57
CA HIS A 178 1.51 11.54 -26.80
C HIS A 178 -0.01 11.67 -26.79
N LEU A 179 -0.49 12.80 -27.27
CA LEU A 179 -1.90 13.08 -27.49
C LEU A 179 -2.06 13.60 -28.91
N ASP A 180 -2.99 13.06 -29.69
CA ASP A 180 -3.21 13.42 -31.07
C ASP A 180 -4.68 13.24 -31.44
N GLY A 181 -5.26 14.22 -32.13
CA GLY A 181 -6.63 14.11 -32.56
C GLY A 181 -7.08 15.24 -33.48
N LEU A 182 -8.22 15.00 -34.13
CA LEU A 182 -8.83 15.97 -35.04
C LEU A 182 -9.98 16.70 -34.38
N ALA A 183 -9.95 18.02 -34.47
CA ALA A 183 -10.99 18.92 -34.00
C ALA A 183 -11.81 19.44 -35.15
N ASN A 184 -13.13 19.60 -34.94
CA ASN A 184 -14.09 20.18 -35.86
C ASN A 184 -14.95 21.21 -35.12
N ASP A 185 -14.79 22.48 -35.44
CA ASP A 185 -15.46 23.58 -34.73
C ASP A 185 -15.45 23.44 -33.20
N PHE A 186 -14.32 23.03 -32.69
CA PHE A 186 -14.18 22.61 -31.29
C PHE A 186 -14.02 23.82 -30.35
N LEU A 187 -14.89 23.86 -29.36
CA LEU A 187 -14.79 24.67 -28.15
C LEU A 187 -15.07 23.75 -26.95
N PRO A 188 -14.74 24.17 -25.73
CA PRO A 188 -14.99 23.32 -24.54
C PRO A 188 -16.46 22.92 -24.34
N ASP A 189 -17.42 23.67 -24.92
CA ASP A 189 -18.85 23.42 -24.81
C ASP A 189 -19.56 23.19 -26.15
N ALA A 190 -18.81 23.13 -27.25
CA ALA A 190 -19.36 22.96 -28.60
C ALA A 190 -18.37 22.25 -29.51
N GLY A 191 -18.90 21.66 -30.59
CA GLY A 191 -18.07 20.99 -31.59
C GLY A 191 -17.53 19.64 -31.13
N ARG A 192 -16.53 19.18 -31.85
CA ARG A 192 -16.02 17.82 -31.65
C ARG A 192 -14.50 17.78 -31.73
N TRP A 193 -13.92 16.98 -30.82
CA TRP A 193 -12.52 16.59 -30.87
C TRP A 193 -12.42 15.11 -30.60
N ARG A 194 -11.87 14.33 -31.59
CA ARG A 194 -11.55 12.93 -31.44
C ARG A 194 -10.07 12.80 -31.26
N TRP A 195 -9.65 12.10 -30.20
CA TRP A 195 -8.24 11.96 -29.88
C TRP A 195 -7.87 10.51 -29.57
N ARG A 196 -6.60 10.24 -29.73
CA ARG A 196 -5.93 9.07 -29.19
C ARG A 196 -4.74 9.50 -28.36
N TYR A 197 -4.37 8.70 -27.44
CA TYR A 197 -3.20 8.93 -26.63
C TYR A 197 -2.44 7.65 -26.46
N TRP A 198 -1.11 7.75 -26.29
CA TRP A 198 -0.22 6.63 -26.03
C TRP A 198 1.02 7.16 -25.32
N GLY A 199 1.65 6.30 -24.54
CA GLY A 199 2.84 6.68 -23.83
C GLY A 199 3.53 5.49 -23.21
N GLN A 200 4.72 5.76 -22.72
CA GLN A 200 5.54 4.77 -22.06
C GLN A 200 6.48 5.46 -21.07
N GLY A 201 6.96 4.70 -20.11
CA GLY A 201 7.92 5.17 -19.15
C GLY A 201 8.59 4.02 -18.43
N SER A 202 9.67 4.36 -17.74
CA SER A 202 10.37 3.43 -16.88
C SER A 202 10.38 3.95 -15.44
N PHE A 203 10.14 3.06 -14.49
CA PHE A 203 10.22 3.35 -13.06
C PHE A 203 11.42 2.63 -12.48
N THR A 204 12.48 3.36 -12.22
CA THR A 204 13.79 2.80 -11.82
C THR A 204 13.74 2.04 -10.50
N PRO A 205 13.14 2.54 -9.41
CA PRO A 205 13.10 1.81 -8.13
C PRO A 205 12.33 0.49 -8.23
N MET A 206 11.27 0.45 -9.02
CA MET A 206 10.41 -0.72 -9.18
C MET A 206 10.80 -1.60 -10.35
N ARG A 207 11.83 -1.25 -11.09
CA ARG A 207 12.30 -1.94 -12.31
C ARG A 207 11.16 -2.31 -13.25
N ALA A 208 10.25 -1.36 -13.43
CA ALA A 208 9.03 -1.57 -14.19
C ALA A 208 9.01 -0.68 -15.42
N HIS A 209 8.44 -1.20 -16.52
CA HIS A 209 8.10 -0.44 -17.70
C HIS A 209 6.59 -0.22 -17.73
N TRP A 210 6.22 1.02 -17.85
CA TRP A 210 4.84 1.46 -17.91
C TRP A 210 4.46 1.80 -19.34
N ASP A 211 3.26 1.45 -19.74
CA ASP A 211 2.65 1.87 -20.99
C ASP A 211 1.22 2.36 -20.78
N ILE A 212 0.75 3.16 -21.70
CA ILE A 212 -0.64 3.60 -21.76
C ILE A 212 -1.02 3.80 -23.22
N ALA A 213 -2.24 3.43 -23.58
CA ALA A 213 -2.83 3.72 -24.87
C ALA A 213 -4.35 3.80 -24.74
N GLY A 214 -4.94 4.62 -25.57
CA GLY A 214 -6.39 4.74 -25.58
C GLY A 214 -6.90 5.75 -26.59
N GLN A 215 -8.20 5.93 -26.57
CA GLN A 215 -8.93 6.81 -27.46
C GLN A 215 -10.06 7.49 -26.71
N GLY A 216 -10.43 8.65 -27.20
CA GLY A 216 -11.55 9.38 -26.63
C GLY A 216 -12.17 10.34 -27.63
N GLU A 217 -13.27 10.92 -27.20
CA GLU A 217 -14.05 11.88 -27.97
C GLU A 217 -14.60 12.94 -27.04
N TRP A 218 -14.46 14.20 -27.45
CA TRP A 218 -15.10 15.33 -26.81
C TRP A 218 -16.11 15.90 -27.80
N HIS A 219 -17.37 15.83 -27.47
CA HIS A 219 -18.45 16.33 -28.29
C HIS A 219 -19.40 17.20 -27.46
N ASP A 220 -19.47 18.48 -27.77
CA ASP A 220 -20.20 19.48 -26.98
C ASP A 220 -19.77 19.46 -25.51
N ASN A 221 -20.68 19.20 -24.59
CA ASN A 221 -20.39 19.11 -23.15
C ASN A 221 -19.96 17.72 -22.68
N THR A 222 -19.88 16.75 -23.59
CA THR A 222 -19.62 15.37 -23.22
C THR A 222 -18.21 14.95 -23.60
N ILE A 223 -17.46 14.50 -22.59
CA ILE A 223 -16.16 13.87 -22.77
C ILE A 223 -16.34 12.36 -22.60
N ARG A 224 -15.96 11.60 -23.62
CA ARG A 224 -16.07 10.17 -23.64
C ARG A 224 -14.70 9.53 -23.83
N LEU A 225 -14.25 8.79 -22.84
CA LEU A 225 -13.05 7.96 -22.97
C LEU A 225 -13.51 6.57 -23.43
N THR A 226 -13.27 6.27 -24.70
CA THR A 226 -13.80 5.05 -25.32
C THR A 226 -12.91 3.84 -25.11
N SER A 227 -11.60 4.06 -24.96
CA SER A 227 -10.67 2.99 -24.63
C SER A 227 -9.54 3.51 -23.73
N LEU A 228 -9.09 2.68 -22.84
CA LEU A 228 -7.93 2.88 -22.00
C LEU A 228 -7.32 1.53 -21.70
N SER A 229 -6.03 1.43 -21.91
CA SER A 229 -5.23 0.30 -21.43
C SER A 229 -3.92 0.86 -20.89
N THR A 230 -3.66 0.65 -19.64
CA THR A 230 -2.42 1.09 -18.98
C THR A 230 -1.95 0.02 -18.01
N GLY A 231 -0.66 -0.12 -17.88
CA GLY A 231 -0.12 -1.10 -16.95
C GLY A 231 1.40 -1.16 -16.96
N PHE A 232 1.89 -2.11 -16.21
CA PHE A 232 3.30 -2.42 -16.10
C PHE A 232 3.56 -3.82 -16.64
N ASP A 233 4.76 -4.06 -17.15
CA ASP A 233 5.22 -5.41 -17.48
C ASP A 233 5.40 -6.24 -16.23
N GLN A 234 6.04 -5.66 -15.22
CA GLN A 234 6.27 -6.26 -13.93
C GLN A 234 6.48 -5.15 -12.90
N LEU A 235 5.85 -5.28 -11.75
CA LEU A 235 5.93 -4.27 -10.71
C LEU A 235 6.59 -4.87 -9.48
N HIS A 236 7.77 -4.36 -9.11
CA HIS A 236 8.44 -4.69 -7.86
C HIS A 236 8.17 -3.59 -6.84
N TYR A 237 7.56 -3.94 -5.73
CA TYR A 237 7.33 -3.01 -4.65
C TYR A 237 7.60 -3.68 -3.30
N GLY A 238 8.71 -3.31 -2.66
CA GLY A 238 9.14 -3.94 -1.42
C GLY A 238 9.40 -5.43 -1.60
N ALA A 239 8.71 -6.24 -0.82
CA ALA A 239 8.79 -7.69 -0.83
C ALA A 239 7.90 -8.37 -1.89
N MET A 240 7.20 -7.57 -2.69
CA MET A 240 6.17 -8.03 -3.59
C MET A 240 6.56 -7.81 -5.05
N THR A 241 6.30 -8.81 -5.89
CA THR A 241 6.43 -8.71 -7.34
C THR A 241 5.09 -9.05 -7.98
N VAL A 242 4.49 -8.08 -8.66
CA VAL A 242 3.23 -8.25 -9.39
C VAL A 242 3.53 -8.45 -10.86
N THR A 243 3.00 -9.50 -11.47
CA THR A 243 3.18 -9.79 -12.88
C THR A 243 2.11 -9.09 -13.72
N SER A 244 2.55 -8.25 -14.63
CA SER A 244 1.72 -7.62 -15.67
C SER A 244 0.41 -7.00 -15.13
N PRO A 245 0.42 -6.13 -14.12
CA PRO A 245 -0.80 -5.45 -13.69
C PRO A 245 -1.26 -4.49 -14.79
N ARG A 246 -2.54 -4.59 -15.18
CA ARG A 246 -3.09 -3.80 -16.27
C ARG A 246 -4.51 -3.33 -15.96
N LEU A 247 -4.72 -2.03 -16.18
CA LEU A 247 -6.01 -1.38 -16.06
C LEU A 247 -6.59 -1.13 -17.46
N ALA A 248 -7.83 -1.52 -17.68
CA ALA A 248 -8.53 -1.32 -18.94
C ALA A 248 -9.99 -0.94 -18.70
N LEU A 249 -10.62 -0.35 -19.70
CA LEU A 249 -12.05 -0.05 -19.67
C LEU A 249 -12.87 -1.27 -20.06
N ASN A 250 -13.91 -1.56 -19.28
CA ASN A 250 -14.98 -2.50 -19.66
C ASN A 250 -16.14 -1.79 -20.36
N LYS A 251 -16.41 -0.56 -19.95
CA LYS A 251 -17.36 0.35 -20.59
C LYS A 251 -16.74 1.72 -20.70
N PRO A 252 -17.08 2.50 -21.74
CA PRO A 252 -16.56 3.86 -21.86
C PRO A 252 -16.82 4.69 -20.62
N ILE A 253 -15.85 5.51 -20.24
CA ILE A 253 -16.06 6.55 -19.25
C ILE A 253 -16.70 7.74 -19.95
N VAL A 254 -17.89 8.12 -19.54
CA VAL A 254 -18.65 9.21 -20.10
C VAL A 254 -18.85 10.27 -19.04
N TRP A 255 -18.32 11.45 -19.29
CA TRP A 255 -18.49 12.61 -18.45
C TRP A 255 -19.33 13.65 -19.18
N VAL A 256 -20.56 13.85 -18.73
CA VAL A 256 -21.45 14.92 -19.20
C VAL A 256 -21.26 16.13 -18.30
N ARG A 257 -20.76 17.22 -18.86
CA ARG A 257 -20.39 18.45 -18.15
C ARG A 257 -21.53 19.48 -18.06
N ASP A 258 -22.76 19.00 -18.06
CA ASP A 258 -23.92 19.89 -17.93
C ASP A 258 -23.91 20.56 -16.54
N ALA A 259 -24.09 21.89 -16.52
CA ALA A 259 -24.08 22.68 -15.29
C ALA A 259 -25.21 22.31 -14.32
N THR A 260 -26.36 21.84 -14.84
CA THR A 260 -27.54 21.50 -14.05
C THR A 260 -27.57 20.02 -13.64
N THR A 261 -27.16 19.11 -14.52
CA THR A 261 -27.18 17.67 -14.32
C THR A 261 -25.89 16.99 -14.76
N PRO A 262 -24.75 17.34 -14.13
CA PRO A 262 -23.50 16.70 -14.50
C PRO A 262 -23.54 15.21 -14.16
N SER A 263 -22.93 14.37 -15.00
CA SER A 263 -22.86 12.93 -14.75
C SER A 263 -21.54 12.34 -15.22
N LEU A 264 -21.08 11.35 -14.49
CA LEU A 264 -19.91 10.55 -14.81
C LEU A 264 -20.27 9.08 -14.66
N GLN A 265 -20.01 8.29 -15.69
CA GLN A 265 -20.25 6.85 -15.69
C GLN A 265 -19.14 6.12 -16.41
N GLY A 266 -18.85 4.90 -15.98
CA GLY A 266 -17.88 4.05 -16.63
C GLY A 266 -17.67 2.74 -15.88
N ALA A 267 -16.92 1.85 -16.50
CA ALA A 267 -16.52 0.60 -15.87
C ALA A 267 -15.10 0.24 -16.27
N LEU A 268 -14.32 -0.19 -15.29
CA LEU A 268 -12.91 -0.51 -15.44
C LEU A 268 -12.63 -1.90 -14.88
N SER A 269 -11.56 -2.52 -15.38
CA SER A 269 -11.02 -3.72 -14.77
C SER A 269 -9.51 -3.58 -14.59
N LEU A 270 -9.04 -4.05 -13.45
CA LEU A 270 -7.62 -4.21 -13.16
C LEU A 270 -7.32 -5.70 -13.12
N VAL A 271 -6.44 -6.15 -14.00
CA VAL A 271 -6.05 -7.54 -14.12
C VAL A 271 -4.56 -7.66 -13.83
N ALA A 272 -4.19 -8.60 -13.00
CA ALA A 272 -2.79 -8.89 -12.72
C ALA A 272 -2.57 -10.40 -12.79
N GLY A 273 -1.37 -10.80 -13.20
CA GLY A 273 -0.90 -12.16 -13.04
C GLY A 273 -0.58 -12.47 -11.58
N LYS A 274 0.21 -13.49 -11.36
CA LYS A 274 0.62 -13.86 -10.00
C LYS A 274 1.33 -12.71 -9.32
N THR A 275 1.02 -12.51 -8.04
CA THR A 275 1.83 -11.69 -7.14
C THR A 275 2.65 -12.60 -6.26
N VAL A 276 3.97 -12.49 -6.35
CA VAL A 276 4.92 -13.32 -5.60
C VAL A 276 5.58 -12.48 -4.53
N PHE A 277 5.61 -13.00 -3.32
CA PHE A 277 6.29 -12.38 -2.18
C PHE A 277 7.65 -13.03 -1.96
N THR A 278 8.58 -12.31 -1.38
CA THR A 278 9.92 -12.84 -1.06
C THR A 278 9.88 -14.04 -0.11
N SER A 279 8.83 -14.16 0.67
CA SER A 279 8.54 -15.33 1.52
C SER A 279 8.19 -16.59 0.74
N GLY A 280 7.96 -16.49 -0.57
CA GLY A 280 7.43 -17.55 -1.40
C GLY A 280 5.91 -17.63 -1.42
N SER A 281 5.22 -16.80 -0.66
CA SER A 281 3.76 -16.67 -0.74
C SER A 281 3.34 -16.17 -2.13
N VAL A 282 2.23 -16.65 -2.62
CA VAL A 282 1.72 -16.29 -3.96
C VAL A 282 0.27 -15.87 -3.85
N LEU A 283 -0.04 -14.67 -4.31
CA LEU A 283 -1.41 -14.30 -4.60
C LEU A 283 -1.73 -14.77 -6.03
N PRO A 284 -2.76 -15.60 -6.23
CA PRO A 284 -3.13 -16.05 -7.57
C PRO A 284 -3.43 -14.91 -8.53
N PRO A 285 -3.49 -15.15 -9.85
CA PRO A 285 -3.92 -14.14 -10.80
C PRO A 285 -5.21 -13.48 -10.37
N SER A 286 -5.22 -12.14 -10.38
CA SER A 286 -6.27 -11.34 -9.76
C SER A 286 -7.01 -10.51 -10.79
N THR A 287 -8.31 -10.32 -10.61
CA THR A 287 -9.14 -9.44 -11.41
C THR A 287 -10.01 -8.60 -10.50
N LEU A 288 -9.89 -7.27 -10.63
CA LEU A 288 -10.76 -6.31 -9.97
C LEU A 288 -11.62 -5.62 -11.03
N ASN A 289 -12.93 -5.87 -10.99
CA ASN A 289 -13.90 -5.18 -11.84
C ASN A 289 -14.63 -4.14 -11.00
N PHE A 290 -14.73 -2.93 -11.52
CA PHE A 290 -15.49 -1.90 -10.81
C PHE A 290 -16.19 -0.95 -11.78
N SER A 291 -17.34 -0.47 -11.36
CA SER A 291 -18.12 0.55 -12.05
C SER A 291 -18.02 1.87 -11.30
N VAL A 292 -18.03 2.94 -12.07
CA VAL A 292 -17.95 4.31 -11.57
C VAL A 292 -19.23 5.03 -11.92
N GLU A 293 -19.79 5.76 -10.97
CA GLU A 293 -20.98 6.59 -11.14
C GLU A 293 -20.83 7.84 -10.29
N GLY A 294 -21.14 8.99 -10.84
CA GLY A 294 -21.01 10.24 -10.11
C GLY A 294 -21.35 11.45 -10.95
N ARG A 295 -20.84 12.59 -10.53
CA ARG A 295 -21.07 13.88 -11.19
C ARG A 295 -19.90 14.33 -12.05
N GLU A 296 -18.68 14.10 -11.59
CA GLU A 296 -17.45 14.58 -12.22
C GLU A 296 -16.27 13.72 -11.79
N PRO A 297 -15.09 13.82 -12.43
CA PRO A 297 -13.92 13.04 -12.05
C PRO A 297 -13.42 13.27 -10.62
N THR A 298 -13.81 14.37 -10.00
CA THR A 298 -13.46 14.71 -8.61
C THR A 298 -14.56 14.34 -7.61
N LEU A 299 -15.71 13.84 -8.07
CA LEU A 299 -16.82 13.48 -7.22
C LEU A 299 -17.58 12.28 -7.81
N PHE A 300 -17.23 11.10 -7.40
CA PHE A 300 -17.87 9.87 -7.88
C PHE A 300 -17.89 8.77 -6.82
N GLN A 301 -18.70 7.78 -7.06
CA GLN A 301 -18.81 6.54 -6.31
C GLN A 301 -18.36 5.37 -7.18
N PHE A 302 -17.85 4.33 -6.56
CA PHE A 302 -17.49 3.11 -7.26
C PHE A 302 -17.97 1.88 -6.51
N LYS A 303 -18.26 0.83 -7.27
CA LYS A 303 -18.60 -0.49 -6.78
C LYS A 303 -17.85 -1.52 -7.60
N GLY A 304 -17.39 -2.56 -6.94
CA GLY A 304 -16.68 -3.60 -7.66
C GLY A 304 -16.54 -4.90 -6.89
N ASP A 305 -15.91 -5.83 -7.56
CA ASP A 305 -15.52 -7.09 -6.97
C ASP A 305 -14.09 -7.46 -7.37
N LEU A 306 -13.41 -8.10 -6.44
CA LEU A 306 -12.05 -8.59 -6.59
C LEU A 306 -12.06 -10.11 -6.46
N ARG A 307 -11.40 -10.78 -7.41
CA ARG A 307 -11.15 -12.22 -7.39
C ARG A 307 -9.68 -12.50 -7.59
N ALA A 308 -9.16 -13.44 -6.83
CA ALA A 308 -7.78 -13.88 -6.95
C ALA A 308 -7.75 -15.41 -6.88
N GLY A 309 -7.79 -16.08 -8.03
CA GLY A 309 -7.97 -17.53 -8.10
C GLY A 309 -9.30 -17.95 -7.47
N ALA A 310 -9.22 -18.79 -6.44
CA ALA A 310 -10.40 -19.22 -5.68
C ALA A 310 -10.83 -18.21 -4.60
N ILE A 311 -10.00 -17.20 -4.32
CA ILE A 311 -10.29 -16.18 -3.32
C ILE A 311 -11.30 -15.17 -3.87
N GLY A 312 -12.35 -14.91 -3.12
CA GLY A 312 -13.37 -13.94 -3.47
C GLY A 312 -14.69 -14.55 -3.94
N PRO A 313 -15.60 -13.72 -4.49
CA PRO A 313 -15.41 -12.30 -4.77
C PRO A 313 -15.40 -11.43 -3.51
N VAL A 314 -14.35 -10.64 -3.37
CA VAL A 314 -14.32 -9.56 -2.40
C VAL A 314 -15.13 -8.39 -2.98
N ARG A 315 -16.21 -8.03 -2.35
CA ARG A 315 -17.04 -6.90 -2.77
C ARG A 315 -16.50 -5.63 -2.16
N LEU A 316 -16.42 -4.59 -2.96
CA LEU A 316 -16.00 -3.29 -2.50
C LEU A 316 -16.86 -2.18 -3.07
N ASN A 317 -17.00 -1.13 -2.30
CA ASN A 317 -17.56 0.11 -2.77
C ASN A 317 -16.82 1.28 -2.11
N GLY A 318 -16.98 2.45 -2.70
CA GLY A 318 -16.35 3.63 -2.16
C GLY A 318 -16.77 4.89 -2.85
N ARG A 319 -16.18 5.98 -2.40
CA ARG A 319 -16.44 7.33 -2.89
C ARG A 319 -15.14 8.13 -2.91
N TRP A 320 -14.97 8.88 -3.99
CA TRP A 320 -13.93 9.88 -4.15
C TRP A 320 -14.56 11.28 -4.19
N ASP A 321 -14.08 12.22 -3.39
CA ASP A 321 -14.58 13.60 -3.32
C ASP A 321 -13.57 14.65 -3.79
N GLY A 322 -12.51 14.22 -4.47
CA GLY A 322 -11.41 15.08 -4.91
C GLY A 322 -10.24 15.15 -3.93
N GLU A 323 -10.49 14.92 -2.67
CA GLU A 323 -9.47 14.98 -1.60
C GLU A 323 -9.32 13.66 -0.87
N ARG A 324 -10.42 12.96 -0.64
CA ARG A 324 -10.47 11.76 0.19
C ARG A 324 -11.17 10.60 -0.51
N LEU A 325 -10.50 9.46 -0.48
CA LEU A 325 -11.08 8.19 -0.87
C LEU A 325 -11.60 7.49 0.39
N ARG A 326 -12.87 7.10 0.39
CA ARG A 326 -13.49 6.31 1.44
C ARG A 326 -14.15 5.10 0.83
N GLY A 327 -14.03 3.96 1.48
CA GLY A 327 -14.64 2.76 0.96
C GLY A 327 -14.77 1.66 1.99
N GLN A 328 -15.39 0.60 1.55
CA GLN A 328 -15.61 -0.61 2.32
C GLN A 328 -15.35 -1.82 1.43
N ALA A 329 -14.88 -2.89 2.06
CA ALA A 329 -14.65 -4.17 1.40
C ALA A 329 -15.20 -5.30 2.26
N TRP A 330 -15.82 -6.29 1.61
CA TRP A 330 -16.36 -7.47 2.25
C TRP A 330 -15.78 -8.72 1.62
N TRP A 331 -15.06 -9.49 2.42
CA TRP A 331 -14.63 -10.83 2.06
C TRP A 331 -15.77 -11.78 2.40
N PRO A 332 -16.27 -12.56 1.44
CA PRO A 332 -17.34 -13.50 1.72
C PRO A 332 -16.84 -14.63 2.61
N LYS A 333 -17.75 -15.30 3.28
CA LYS A 333 -17.42 -16.51 4.02
C LYS A 333 -16.93 -17.58 3.05
N GLN A 334 -15.67 -17.94 3.17
CA GLN A 334 -15.01 -18.92 2.31
C GLN A 334 -14.29 -19.98 3.12
N SER A 335 -14.09 -21.13 2.50
CA SER A 335 -13.21 -22.16 3.05
C SER A 335 -11.79 -21.62 3.24
N LEU A 336 -11.19 -21.94 4.36
CA LEU A 336 -9.81 -21.54 4.66
C LEU A 336 -8.82 -22.06 3.61
N ILE A 337 -9.11 -23.18 2.97
CA ILE A 337 -8.25 -23.81 1.95
C ILE A 337 -7.94 -22.87 0.78
N VAL A 338 -8.85 -21.99 0.41
CA VAL A 338 -8.64 -21.08 -0.72
C VAL A 338 -7.46 -20.12 -0.50
N PHE A 339 -7.06 -19.90 0.75
CA PHE A 339 -5.95 -19.04 1.13
C PHE A 339 -4.59 -19.76 1.18
N GLN A 340 -4.55 -21.05 0.85
CA GLN A 340 -3.32 -21.83 0.89
C GLN A 340 -2.13 -21.19 0.16
N PRO A 341 -2.28 -20.61 -1.04
CA PRO A 341 -1.17 -20.00 -1.73
C PRO A 341 -0.55 -18.80 -1.02
N LEU A 342 -1.30 -18.13 -0.15
CA LEU A 342 -0.83 -16.97 0.62
C LEU A 342 0.07 -17.35 1.78
N LEU A 343 0.13 -18.61 2.16
CA LEU A 343 1.02 -19.07 3.21
C LEU A 343 2.44 -19.22 2.69
N PRO A 344 3.43 -18.80 3.45
CA PRO A 344 4.83 -19.06 3.10
C PRO A 344 5.11 -20.56 3.00
N PRO A 345 5.76 -21.04 1.93
CA PRO A 345 6.11 -22.46 1.81
C PRO A 345 6.99 -22.98 2.93
N ASP A 346 7.83 -22.11 3.50
CA ASP A 346 8.75 -22.46 4.59
C ASP A 346 8.02 -22.91 5.86
N TRP A 347 6.80 -22.46 6.05
CA TRP A 347 5.98 -22.89 7.18
C TRP A 347 5.54 -24.35 7.05
N LYS A 348 5.56 -24.90 5.85
CA LYS A 348 5.10 -26.27 5.55
C LYS A 348 3.71 -26.55 6.12
N MET A 349 2.88 -25.52 6.16
CA MET A 349 1.53 -25.57 6.72
C MET A 349 0.53 -25.83 5.60
N THR A 350 -0.29 -26.86 5.76
CA THR A 350 -1.39 -27.18 4.86
C THR A 350 -2.71 -26.85 5.54
N LEU A 351 -3.45 -25.93 4.99
CA LEU A 351 -4.79 -25.58 5.47
C LEU A 351 -5.77 -26.70 5.13
N ARG A 352 -6.62 -27.08 6.07
CA ARG A 352 -7.54 -28.22 5.92
C ARG A 352 -8.99 -27.83 6.02
N GLU A 353 -9.40 -27.24 7.12
CA GLU A 353 -10.78 -26.94 7.42
C GLU A 353 -10.91 -25.52 7.95
N GLY A 354 -12.14 -25.05 7.99
CA GLY A 354 -12.47 -23.77 8.55
C GLY A 354 -13.04 -22.80 7.53
N SER A 355 -13.59 -21.72 8.04
CA SER A 355 -14.13 -20.64 7.24
C SER A 355 -13.60 -19.30 7.70
N LEU A 356 -13.38 -18.41 6.76
CA LEU A 356 -12.88 -17.06 6.99
C LEU A 356 -13.76 -16.07 6.27
N TYR A 357 -14.15 -15.00 6.95
CA TYR A 357 -14.71 -13.82 6.32
C TYR A 357 -14.18 -12.56 6.98
N ALA A 358 -14.25 -11.44 6.29
CA ALA A 358 -13.74 -10.18 6.80
C ALA A 358 -14.52 -8.99 6.25
N GLN A 359 -14.50 -7.91 6.99
CA GLN A 359 -15.08 -6.64 6.60
C GLN A 359 -14.11 -5.53 6.97
N VAL A 360 -13.87 -4.62 6.03
CA VAL A 360 -12.93 -3.52 6.19
C VAL A 360 -13.54 -2.22 5.70
N ALA A 361 -13.41 -1.17 6.47
CA ALA A 361 -13.63 0.20 6.01
C ALA A 361 -12.27 0.88 5.88
N PHE A 362 -12.07 1.63 4.81
CA PHE A 362 -10.80 2.30 4.55
C PHE A 362 -11.00 3.75 4.13
N SER A 363 -9.99 4.55 4.38
CA SER A 363 -9.93 5.97 4.02
C SER A 363 -8.50 6.33 3.65
N ALA A 364 -8.36 7.11 2.58
CA ALA A 364 -7.07 7.64 2.16
C ALA A 364 -7.25 9.09 1.73
N ALA A 365 -6.36 9.96 2.19
CA ALA A 365 -6.32 11.34 1.79
C ALA A 365 -4.89 11.76 1.50
N GLN A 366 -4.73 12.68 0.56
CA GLN A 366 -3.41 13.18 0.20
C GLN A 366 -2.75 13.86 1.42
N GLY A 367 -1.55 13.41 1.77
CA GLY A 367 -0.80 13.92 2.92
C GLY A 367 -1.22 13.39 4.29
N GLN A 368 -2.31 12.62 4.39
CA GLN A 368 -2.78 12.01 5.64
C GLN A 368 -2.58 10.50 5.70
N GLY A 369 -2.16 9.89 4.60
CA GLY A 369 -1.94 8.48 4.50
C GLY A 369 -3.21 7.64 4.44
N PHE A 370 -3.03 6.34 4.58
CA PHE A 370 -4.08 5.33 4.52
C PHE A 370 -4.50 4.91 5.92
N GLU A 371 -5.81 4.88 6.16
CA GLU A 371 -6.42 4.37 7.38
C GLU A 371 -7.41 3.25 7.03
N ALA A 372 -7.47 2.25 7.86
CA ALA A 372 -8.43 1.16 7.72
C ALA A 372 -8.86 0.64 9.07
N GLY A 373 -10.05 0.09 9.13
CA GLY A 373 -10.56 -0.57 10.31
C GLY A 373 -11.59 -1.60 9.93
N GLY A 374 -11.74 -2.62 10.75
CA GLY A 374 -12.68 -3.66 10.48
C GLY A 374 -12.51 -4.86 11.39
N HIS A 375 -12.99 -6.00 10.94
CA HIS A 375 -12.84 -7.25 11.64
C HIS A 375 -12.72 -8.42 10.68
N GLY A 376 -12.00 -9.44 11.13
CA GLY A 376 -11.94 -10.74 10.48
C GLY A 376 -12.49 -11.81 11.42
N VAL A 377 -13.09 -12.84 10.88
CA VAL A 377 -13.63 -13.96 11.66
C VAL A 377 -13.14 -15.28 11.07
N LEU A 378 -12.45 -16.04 11.89
CA LEU A 378 -12.05 -17.42 11.57
C LEU A 378 -12.84 -18.38 12.46
N LYS A 379 -13.47 -19.38 11.86
CA LYS A 379 -14.21 -20.43 12.55
C LYS A 379 -13.77 -21.81 12.11
N GLY A 380 -13.51 -22.66 13.10
CA GLY A 380 -13.17 -24.06 12.88
C GLY A 380 -11.91 -24.28 12.06
N GLY A 381 -10.96 -23.33 12.10
CA GLY A 381 -9.74 -23.41 11.33
C GLY A 381 -8.88 -24.61 11.71
N SER A 382 -8.38 -25.34 10.72
CA SER A 382 -7.42 -26.41 10.95
C SER A 382 -6.29 -26.37 9.94
N ALA A 383 -5.10 -26.73 10.40
CA ALA A 383 -3.91 -26.74 9.58
C ALA A 383 -2.99 -27.88 10.02
N TRP A 384 -2.30 -28.48 9.05
CA TRP A 384 -1.34 -29.54 9.30
C TRP A 384 0.07 -29.04 8.96
N MET A 385 0.98 -29.33 9.87
CA MET A 385 2.42 -29.19 9.68
C MET A 385 3.07 -30.57 9.79
N PRO A 386 4.32 -30.76 9.37
CA PRO A 386 4.96 -32.10 9.44
C PRO A 386 4.88 -32.73 10.82
N ASP A 387 5.04 -31.94 11.89
CA ASP A 387 5.08 -32.42 13.25
C ASP A 387 3.86 -32.02 14.09
N ASN A 388 3.01 -31.15 13.57
CA ASN A 388 1.91 -30.56 14.33
C ASN A 388 0.61 -30.58 13.53
N LYS A 389 -0.50 -30.83 14.22
CA LYS A 389 -1.85 -30.65 13.68
C LYS A 389 -2.60 -29.68 14.56
N ILE A 390 -3.05 -28.59 13.99
CA ILE A 390 -3.82 -27.56 14.69
C ILE A 390 -5.27 -27.70 14.27
N ASN A 391 -6.18 -27.81 15.24
CA ASN A 391 -7.61 -28.02 15.02
C ASN A 391 -8.44 -27.03 15.80
N GLY A 392 -9.57 -26.63 15.22
CA GLY A 392 -10.59 -25.84 15.89
C GLY A 392 -10.13 -24.44 16.28
N VAL A 393 -9.49 -23.74 15.37
CA VAL A 393 -9.09 -22.34 15.59
C VAL A 393 -10.25 -21.40 15.35
N ASP A 394 -10.65 -20.69 16.38
CA ASP A 394 -11.72 -19.70 16.34
C ASP A 394 -11.24 -18.36 16.88
N PHE A 395 -11.47 -17.29 16.14
CA PHE A 395 -11.27 -15.93 16.64
C PHE A 395 -12.10 -14.93 15.85
N ILE A 396 -12.38 -13.81 16.50
CA ILE A 396 -12.88 -12.59 15.89
C ILE A 396 -11.79 -11.55 16.11
N LEU A 397 -11.26 -11.00 15.00
CA LEU A 397 -10.15 -10.06 15.00
C LEU A 397 -10.63 -8.66 14.62
N PRO A 398 -11.03 -7.80 15.56
CA PRO A 398 -11.16 -6.38 15.31
C PRO A 398 -9.78 -5.75 15.13
N PHE A 399 -9.61 -4.96 14.09
CA PHE A 399 -8.34 -4.30 13.80
C PHE A 399 -8.53 -2.88 13.33
N ARG A 400 -7.51 -2.08 13.50
CA ARG A 400 -7.39 -0.74 12.95
C ARG A 400 -5.98 -0.54 12.44
N PHE A 401 -5.87 0.04 11.25
CA PHE A 401 -4.60 0.44 10.66
C PHE A 401 -4.53 1.96 10.60
N HIS A 402 -3.48 2.54 11.17
CA HIS A 402 -3.26 3.98 11.20
C HIS A 402 -1.76 4.27 11.35
N ASN A 403 -1.25 5.24 10.60
CA ASN A 403 0.16 5.64 10.65
C ASN A 403 1.16 4.48 10.46
N GLY A 404 0.86 3.56 9.53
CA GLY A 404 1.73 2.44 9.25
C GLY A 404 1.72 1.32 10.29
N ALA A 405 0.85 1.39 11.28
CA ALA A 405 0.76 0.41 12.36
C ALA A 405 -0.64 -0.18 12.47
N TRP A 406 -0.70 -1.46 12.84
CA TRP A 406 -1.93 -2.16 13.15
C TRP A 406 -2.24 -2.08 14.64
N GLN A 407 -3.48 -1.78 14.98
CA GLN A 407 -4.01 -1.91 16.33
C GLN A 407 -4.98 -3.07 16.35
N LEU A 408 -4.66 -4.09 17.15
CA LEU A 408 -5.45 -5.30 17.31
C LEU A 408 -6.28 -5.21 18.58
N GLY A 409 -7.54 -5.63 18.51
CA GLY A 409 -8.42 -5.59 19.66
C GLY A 409 -8.80 -4.16 20.07
N THR A 410 -9.40 -3.39 19.15
CA THR A 410 -9.65 -1.95 19.34
C THR A 410 -10.66 -1.61 20.45
N ARG A 411 -11.58 -2.51 20.76
CA ARG A 411 -12.61 -2.32 21.80
C ARG A 411 -12.42 -3.22 23.02
N GLY A 412 -11.43 -4.07 22.97
CA GLY A 412 -11.15 -5.08 23.97
C GLY A 412 -10.28 -6.17 23.40
N PRO A 413 -9.75 -7.07 24.21
CA PRO A 413 -8.87 -8.12 23.73
C PRO A 413 -9.60 -9.08 22.76
N ILE A 414 -8.83 -9.59 21.79
CA ILE A 414 -9.27 -10.62 20.87
C ILE A 414 -9.24 -11.95 21.60
N SER A 415 -10.35 -12.66 21.59
CA SER A 415 -10.46 -13.98 22.19
C SER A 415 -10.05 -15.04 21.17
N LEU A 416 -8.91 -15.68 21.39
CA LEU A 416 -8.42 -16.79 20.59
C LEU A 416 -8.81 -18.11 21.26
N ARG A 417 -9.37 -19.03 20.49
CA ARG A 417 -9.72 -20.39 20.91
C ARG A 417 -9.10 -21.38 19.94
N ILE A 418 -8.40 -22.37 20.45
CA ILE A 418 -7.88 -23.49 19.66
C ILE A 418 -8.31 -24.77 20.36
N ALA A 419 -9.06 -25.62 19.66
CA ALA A 419 -9.57 -26.87 20.25
C ALA A 419 -8.42 -27.84 20.59
N GLY A 420 -7.40 -27.91 19.73
CA GLY A 420 -6.27 -28.76 20.02
C GLY A 420 -5.09 -28.56 19.08
N ILE A 421 -3.92 -28.82 19.60
CA ILE A 421 -2.67 -28.93 18.85
C ILE A 421 -2.11 -30.32 19.17
N VAL A 422 -1.97 -31.16 18.14
CA VAL A 422 -1.47 -32.50 18.25
C VAL A 422 0.00 -32.57 17.76
N ASN A 423 0.87 -32.94 18.64
CA ASN A 423 2.27 -33.20 18.37
C ASN A 423 2.61 -34.49 19.13
N GLN A 424 3.87 -34.67 19.52
CA GLN A 424 4.25 -35.68 20.51
C GLN A 424 3.44 -35.55 21.80
N VAL A 425 3.06 -34.33 22.12
CA VAL A 425 2.17 -33.97 23.22
C VAL A 425 0.93 -33.32 22.62
N THR A 426 -0.25 -33.71 23.11
CA THR A 426 -1.52 -33.11 22.72
C THR A 426 -1.89 -32.00 23.70
N ALA A 427 -1.98 -30.76 23.20
CA ALA A 427 -2.53 -29.62 23.91
C ALA A 427 -3.99 -29.43 23.51
N LYS A 428 -4.88 -29.19 24.47
CA LYS A 428 -6.32 -29.03 24.24
C LYS A 428 -6.86 -27.77 24.90
N ASN A 429 -8.01 -27.31 24.43
CA ASN A 429 -8.73 -26.20 25.04
C ASN A 429 -7.83 -24.98 25.25
N ILE A 430 -7.11 -24.61 24.21
CA ILE A 430 -6.20 -23.47 24.26
C ILE A 430 -7.03 -22.21 24.16
N THR A 431 -6.89 -21.33 25.14
CA THR A 431 -7.54 -20.03 25.18
C THR A 431 -6.52 -18.95 25.42
N ALA A 432 -6.68 -17.80 24.78
CA ALA A 432 -5.81 -16.67 24.95
C ALA A 432 -6.52 -15.39 24.54
N ASP A 433 -6.11 -14.27 25.13
CA ASP A 433 -6.57 -12.94 24.76
C ASP A 433 -5.40 -12.16 24.16
N LEU A 434 -5.63 -11.52 23.02
CA LEU A 434 -4.61 -10.77 22.29
C LEU A 434 -5.07 -9.31 22.13
N GLN A 435 -4.20 -8.36 22.45
CA GLN A 435 -4.48 -6.94 22.26
C GLN A 435 -3.18 -6.16 22.11
N GLY A 436 -3.20 -5.14 21.26
CA GLY A 436 -2.08 -4.22 21.15
C GLY A 436 -1.69 -3.88 19.73
N GLY A 437 -0.51 -3.28 19.61
CA GLY A 437 0.04 -2.78 18.36
C GLY A 437 0.87 -3.80 17.61
N TYR A 438 0.85 -3.68 16.29
CA TYR A 438 1.70 -4.44 15.40
C TYR A 438 2.15 -3.55 14.24
N PRO A 439 3.45 -3.39 13.95
CA PRO A 439 4.58 -3.88 14.74
C PRO A 439 4.54 -3.36 16.18
N TRP A 440 4.97 -4.20 17.10
CA TRP A 440 5.01 -3.80 18.51
C TRP A 440 6.21 -2.89 18.80
N SER A 441 6.03 -2.03 19.80
CA SER A 441 7.06 -1.12 20.29
C SER A 441 6.88 -0.91 21.80
N GLU A 442 7.82 -0.24 22.43
CA GLU A 442 7.70 0.12 23.85
C GLU A 442 6.45 0.96 24.16
N SER A 443 6.15 1.90 23.28
CA SER A 443 4.98 2.78 23.42
C SER A 443 3.68 2.13 22.99
N ASN A 444 3.75 1.11 22.14
CA ASN A 444 2.59 0.39 21.61
C ASN A 444 2.84 -1.13 21.65
N PRO A 445 2.80 -1.72 22.84
CA PRO A 445 3.12 -3.14 22.99
C PRO A 445 2.01 -4.04 22.50
N LEU A 446 2.38 -5.28 22.14
CA LEU A 446 1.46 -6.36 21.90
C LEU A 446 1.37 -7.23 23.14
N LEU A 447 0.15 -7.47 23.63
CA LEU A 447 -0.12 -8.20 24.84
C LEU A 447 -0.88 -9.50 24.54
N LEU A 448 -0.33 -10.61 25.01
CA LEU A 448 -1.01 -11.88 25.06
C LEU A 448 -1.32 -12.18 26.53
N SER A 449 -2.58 -12.37 26.87
CA SER A 449 -3.01 -12.50 28.27
C SER A 449 -4.01 -13.63 28.47
N ASP A 450 -4.18 -14.06 29.71
CA ASP A 450 -5.14 -15.08 30.11
C ASP A 450 -5.04 -16.37 29.28
N VAL A 451 -3.80 -16.80 29.04
CA VAL A 451 -3.52 -18.03 28.31
C VAL A 451 -3.78 -19.23 29.19
N SER A 452 -4.52 -20.18 28.69
CA SER A 452 -4.80 -21.44 29.37
C SER A 452 -4.71 -22.58 28.37
N VAL A 453 -4.05 -23.64 28.74
CA VAL A 453 -3.82 -24.83 27.90
C VAL A 453 -3.98 -26.08 28.76
N ASP A 454 -4.83 -27.01 28.34
CA ASP A 454 -4.91 -28.33 28.93
C ASP A 454 -3.90 -29.24 28.26
N VAL A 455 -2.94 -29.73 29.00
CA VAL A 455 -1.84 -30.52 28.46
C VAL A 455 -1.34 -31.51 29.53
N LEU A 456 -0.92 -32.69 29.10
CA LEU A 456 -0.29 -33.71 29.97
C LEU A 456 -1.10 -34.01 31.25
N GLY A 457 -2.41 -34.07 31.12
CA GLY A 457 -3.32 -34.36 32.23
C GLY A 457 -3.52 -33.21 33.22
N GLY A 458 -2.89 -32.09 33.01
CA GLY A 458 -3.00 -30.89 33.85
C GLY A 458 -3.23 -29.65 33.02
N GLN A 459 -2.78 -28.52 33.50
CA GLN A 459 -3.00 -27.22 32.88
C GLN A 459 -1.75 -26.35 32.94
N ILE A 460 -1.53 -25.59 31.88
CA ILE A 460 -0.54 -24.51 31.86
C ILE A 460 -1.30 -23.20 31.70
N ILE A 461 -1.00 -22.26 32.59
CA ILE A 461 -1.62 -20.93 32.59
C ILE A 461 -0.54 -19.86 32.51
N MET A 462 -0.76 -18.86 31.68
CA MET A 462 0.10 -17.69 31.59
C MET A 462 -0.77 -16.45 31.71
N LYS A 463 -0.48 -15.62 32.69
CA LYS A 463 -1.27 -14.42 32.96
C LYS A 463 -1.05 -13.36 31.89
N GLN A 464 0.21 -13.11 31.50
CA GLN A 464 0.53 -12.08 30.53
C GLN A 464 1.90 -12.31 29.89
N LEU A 465 1.96 -12.13 28.57
CA LEU A 465 3.17 -11.97 27.79
C LEU A 465 3.10 -10.63 27.09
N ARG A 466 4.08 -9.78 27.34
CA ARG A 466 4.19 -8.48 26.69
C ARG A 466 5.32 -8.51 25.65
N MET A 467 5.05 -8.01 24.44
CA MET A 467 6.05 -7.78 23.42
C MET A 467 6.21 -6.27 23.19
N PRO A 468 7.42 -5.67 23.26
CA PRO A 468 8.70 -6.30 23.57
C PRO A 468 8.80 -6.75 25.04
N GLN A 469 9.48 -7.87 25.26
CA GLN A 469 9.67 -8.44 26.59
C GLN A 469 10.83 -7.78 27.32
N HIS A 470 10.58 -7.39 28.58
CA HIS A 470 11.61 -6.98 29.53
C HIS A 470 11.71 -7.95 30.70
N ASP A 471 10.60 -8.60 31.01
CA ASP A 471 10.48 -9.58 32.04
C ASP A 471 10.03 -10.92 31.45
N PRO A 472 10.40 -12.04 32.05
CA PRO A 472 9.90 -13.33 31.58
C PRO A 472 8.39 -13.45 31.77
N ALA A 473 7.73 -14.10 30.83
CA ALA A 473 6.35 -14.49 30.98
C ALA A 473 6.27 -15.76 31.80
N LEU A 474 5.55 -15.72 32.91
CA LEU A 474 5.50 -16.83 33.84
C LEU A 474 4.45 -17.85 33.41
N LEU A 475 4.91 -19.00 32.96
CA LEU A 475 4.05 -20.16 32.72
C LEU A 475 3.83 -20.89 34.03
N ARG A 476 2.59 -20.91 34.53
CA ARG A 476 2.24 -21.72 35.70
C ARG A 476 1.82 -23.10 35.27
N VAL A 477 2.52 -24.08 35.78
CA VAL A 477 2.24 -25.48 35.54
C VAL A 477 1.42 -26.00 36.71
N GLN A 478 0.22 -26.54 36.42
CA GLN A 478 -0.70 -27.01 37.45
C GLN A 478 -1.08 -28.49 37.20
N ASN A 479 -0.74 -29.32 38.14
CA ASN A 479 -1.14 -30.74 38.18
C ASN A 479 -0.83 -31.52 36.90
N ILE A 480 0.28 -31.25 36.28
CA ILE A 480 0.74 -31.98 35.11
C ILE A 480 1.04 -33.42 35.54
N SER A 481 0.55 -34.40 34.81
CA SER A 481 0.87 -35.80 35.05
C SER A 481 2.35 -36.08 34.76
N SER A 482 3.11 -36.48 35.76
CA SER A 482 4.50 -36.82 35.57
C SER A 482 4.70 -38.02 34.66
N SER A 483 3.78 -38.99 34.66
CA SER A 483 3.83 -40.13 33.73
C SER A 483 3.70 -39.72 32.29
N GLU A 484 2.81 -38.79 31.97
CA GLU A 484 2.66 -38.25 30.60
C GLU A 484 3.85 -37.36 30.20
N LEU A 485 4.35 -36.54 31.13
CA LEU A 485 5.54 -35.73 30.91
C LEU A 485 6.77 -36.55 30.57
N ILE A 486 7.01 -37.59 31.36
CA ILE A 486 8.15 -38.51 31.17
C ILE A 486 8.00 -39.32 29.86
N SER A 487 6.80 -39.77 29.54
CA SER A 487 6.52 -40.43 28.25
C SER A 487 6.80 -39.51 27.05
N ALA A 488 6.50 -38.23 27.17
CA ALA A 488 6.74 -37.23 26.12
C ALA A 488 8.26 -36.94 25.95
N ILE A 489 9.00 -36.86 27.03
CA ILE A 489 10.46 -36.68 27.02
C ILE A 489 11.17 -37.99 26.64
N ASN A 490 10.48 -39.12 26.82
CA ASN A 490 10.91 -40.47 26.46
C ASN A 490 12.26 -40.92 27.06
N PRO A 491 12.49 -40.76 28.38
CA PRO A 491 13.59 -41.43 28.99
C PRO A 491 13.24 -42.92 29.17
N LYS A 492 13.99 -43.76 28.54
CA LYS A 492 13.83 -45.21 28.69
C LYS A 492 14.20 -45.72 30.06
N GLN A 493 14.66 -44.85 30.93
CA GLN A 493 15.38 -45.16 32.15
C GLN A 493 14.53 -45.16 33.40
N PHE A 494 13.40 -44.42 33.41
CA PHE A 494 12.54 -44.37 34.58
C PHE A 494 11.09 -44.06 34.21
N ALA A 495 10.19 -44.46 35.12
CA ALA A 495 8.77 -44.16 35.05
C ALA A 495 8.37 -43.39 36.30
N MET A 496 7.49 -42.42 36.13
CA MET A 496 6.96 -41.62 37.23
C MET A 496 5.43 -41.58 37.17
N SER A 497 4.83 -41.40 38.31
CA SER A 497 3.41 -41.10 38.43
C SER A 497 3.17 -40.05 39.50
N GLY A 498 2.08 -39.33 39.37
CA GLY A 498 1.71 -38.29 40.29
C GLY A 498 1.78 -36.87 39.68
N PRO A 499 1.16 -35.88 40.32
CA PRO A 499 1.07 -34.55 39.79
C PRO A 499 2.36 -33.73 40.00
N VAL A 500 2.64 -32.85 39.06
CA VAL A 500 3.75 -31.90 39.13
C VAL A 500 3.20 -30.49 38.90
N SER A 501 3.66 -29.56 39.71
CA SER A 501 3.29 -28.15 39.58
C SER A 501 4.52 -27.26 39.68
N GLY A 502 4.46 -26.06 39.15
CA GLY A 502 5.56 -25.13 39.21
C GLY A 502 5.39 -23.91 38.36
N ALA A 503 6.50 -23.32 38.02
CA ALA A 503 6.54 -22.13 37.19
C ALA A 503 7.74 -22.16 36.25
N LEU A 504 7.48 -21.77 35.00
CA LEU A 504 8.48 -21.74 33.94
C LEU A 504 8.54 -20.31 33.37
N PRO A 505 9.59 -19.53 33.68
CA PRO A 505 9.79 -18.21 33.10
C PRO A 505 10.14 -18.31 31.62
N LEU A 506 9.22 -17.86 30.75
CA LEU A 506 9.34 -17.96 29.29
C LEU A 506 9.89 -16.67 28.70
N TRP A 507 10.89 -16.83 27.83
CA TRP A 507 11.43 -15.76 27.00
C TRP A 507 11.27 -16.10 25.52
N LEU A 508 10.74 -15.16 24.76
CA LEU A 508 10.67 -15.27 23.30
C LEU A 508 11.75 -14.45 22.58
N ASN A 509 12.34 -13.48 23.26
CA ASN A 509 13.34 -12.56 22.70
C ASN A 509 14.73 -12.63 23.37
N ASN A 510 14.99 -13.66 24.15
CA ASN A 510 16.31 -13.84 24.78
C ASN A 510 17.25 -14.58 23.82
N GLU A 511 18.49 -14.12 23.73
CA GLU A 511 19.49 -14.70 22.81
C GLU A 511 19.91 -16.12 23.19
N LYS A 512 19.79 -16.49 24.44
CA LYS A 512 20.28 -17.77 24.95
C LYS A 512 19.17 -18.70 25.44
N TRP A 513 18.11 -18.17 26.03
CA TRP A 513 17.13 -18.95 26.76
C TRP A 513 15.72 -18.82 26.21
N ILE A 514 15.00 -19.95 26.16
CA ILE A 514 13.54 -20.00 26.05
C ILE A 514 12.93 -20.03 27.45
N ILE A 515 13.42 -20.90 28.31
CA ILE A 515 13.04 -20.98 29.73
C ILE A 515 14.31 -20.92 30.58
N LYS A 516 14.32 -19.98 31.52
CA LYS A 516 15.44 -19.88 32.46
C LYS A 516 14.93 -19.88 33.89
N ASP A 517 15.58 -20.70 34.73
CA ASP A 517 15.29 -20.81 36.16
C ASP A 517 13.83 -21.23 36.43
N GLY A 518 13.30 -22.09 35.58
CA GLY A 518 12.04 -22.78 35.85
C GLY A 518 12.17 -23.78 36.96
N TRP A 519 11.07 -24.07 37.60
CA TRP A 519 11.04 -25.06 38.66
C TRP A 519 9.75 -25.85 38.67
N LEU A 520 9.85 -27.10 39.06
CA LEU A 520 8.72 -28.01 39.27
C LEU A 520 8.84 -28.66 40.64
N THR A 521 7.70 -28.88 41.27
CA THR A 521 7.58 -29.60 42.54
C THR A 521 6.36 -30.51 42.52
N ASN A 522 6.27 -31.43 43.43
CA ASN A 522 5.10 -32.27 43.59
C ASN A 522 4.14 -31.72 44.62
N PRO A 523 2.91 -31.31 44.23
CA PRO A 523 1.89 -30.87 45.19
C PRO A 523 1.28 -31.99 45.97
N GLY A 524 1.49 -33.24 45.56
CA GLY A 524 1.01 -34.44 46.18
C GLY A 524 1.96 -35.62 46.05
N PRO A 525 1.56 -36.81 46.50
CA PRO A 525 2.43 -37.98 46.43
C PRO A 525 2.76 -38.34 44.98
N MET A 526 4.03 -38.71 44.76
CA MET A 526 4.52 -39.20 43.48
C MET A 526 5.21 -40.56 43.68
N THR A 527 5.29 -41.32 42.61
CA THR A 527 6.10 -42.53 42.59
C THR A 527 7.16 -42.45 41.52
N LEU A 528 8.32 -43.00 41.80
CA LEU A 528 9.42 -43.10 40.85
C LEU A 528 9.85 -44.57 40.74
N ARG A 529 10.01 -45.04 39.49
CA ARG A 529 10.57 -46.35 39.20
C ARG A 529 11.75 -46.18 38.25
N ILE A 530 12.90 -46.69 38.63
CA ILE A 530 14.14 -46.57 37.87
C ILE A 530 14.51 -47.96 37.35
N ASP A 531 14.97 -48.09 36.11
CA ASP A 531 15.46 -49.33 35.59
C ASP A 531 16.80 -49.73 36.25
N LYS A 532 17.13 -51.02 36.18
CA LYS A 532 18.32 -51.56 36.85
C LYS A 532 19.62 -50.91 36.37
N ASP A 533 19.79 -50.71 35.07
CA ASP A 533 21.04 -50.21 34.51
C ASP A 533 21.27 -48.75 34.89
N THR A 534 20.21 -47.92 34.93
CA THR A 534 20.28 -46.54 35.37
C THR A 534 20.55 -46.44 36.87
N ALA A 535 19.91 -47.27 37.66
CA ALA A 535 20.18 -47.34 39.11
C ALA A 535 21.63 -47.74 39.38
N ASP A 536 22.16 -48.71 38.66
CA ASP A 536 23.57 -49.12 38.76
C ASP A 536 24.53 -47.98 38.38
N ALA A 537 24.22 -47.21 37.35
CA ALA A 537 25.03 -46.07 36.92
C ALA A 537 25.00 -44.93 37.97
N MET A 538 23.87 -44.66 38.60
CA MET A 538 23.75 -43.67 39.67
C MET A 538 24.53 -44.05 40.92
N VAL A 539 24.67 -45.33 41.18
CA VAL A 539 25.37 -45.90 42.35
C VAL A 539 26.88 -45.90 42.17
N LYS A 540 27.40 -45.99 40.94
CA LYS A 540 28.85 -45.98 40.67
C LYS A 540 29.56 -44.69 41.09
N ASP A 541 28.86 -43.57 41.15
CA ASP A 541 29.41 -42.28 41.57
C ASP A 541 29.40 -42.09 43.11
N ASN A 542 28.79 -43.01 43.86
CA ASN A 542 28.69 -42.97 45.33
C ASN A 542 29.16 -44.25 45.96
N VAL A 543 30.35 -44.25 46.54
CA VAL A 543 31.06 -45.40 47.07
C VAL A 543 30.38 -46.11 48.27
N THR A 544 29.38 -45.51 48.89
CA THR A 544 28.67 -46.02 50.06
C THR A 544 27.37 -46.75 49.75
N ALA A 545 27.06 -47.01 48.48
CA ALA A 545 25.70 -47.37 48.09
C ALA A 545 25.54 -48.84 47.60
N GLY A 546 26.39 -49.78 47.96
CA GLY A 546 26.27 -51.15 47.51
C GLY A 546 24.96 -51.85 47.90
N SER A 547 24.22 -51.37 48.88
CA SER A 547 22.89 -51.87 49.24
C SER A 547 21.74 -50.95 48.77
N ALA A 548 22.05 -49.83 48.16
CA ALA A 548 21.04 -48.80 47.81
C ALA A 548 20.37 -49.03 46.43
N ILE A 549 20.87 -49.93 45.58
CA ILE A 549 20.32 -50.23 44.25
C ILE A 549 18.86 -50.67 44.34
N ASN A 550 18.54 -51.53 45.30
CA ASN A 550 17.18 -52.03 45.51
C ASN A 550 16.23 -50.93 46.04
N TRP A 551 16.78 -49.94 46.75
CA TRP A 551 16.01 -48.78 47.25
C TRP A 551 15.64 -47.77 46.15
N LEU A 552 16.43 -47.69 45.09
CA LEU A 552 16.21 -46.76 43.99
C LEU A 552 15.26 -47.32 42.90
N ARG A 553 15.01 -48.62 42.87
CA ARG A 553 14.17 -49.26 41.85
C ARG A 553 12.69 -48.88 41.95
N TYR A 554 12.21 -48.63 43.15
CA TYR A 554 10.86 -48.13 43.41
C TYR A 554 10.88 -47.21 44.63
N MET A 555 10.35 -46.02 44.47
CA MET A 555 10.38 -45.00 45.51
C MET A 555 9.08 -44.19 45.52
N GLU A 556 8.54 -43.91 46.70
CA GLU A 556 7.52 -42.91 46.87
C GLU A 556 8.20 -41.55 47.12
N ILE A 557 7.91 -40.56 46.25
CA ILE A 557 8.46 -39.24 46.38
C ILE A 557 7.59 -38.43 47.33
N THR A 558 8.17 -37.99 48.43
CA THR A 558 7.48 -37.13 49.39
C THR A 558 7.71 -35.67 49.09
N HIS A 559 8.86 -35.30 48.57
CA HIS A 559 9.21 -33.95 48.15
C HIS A 559 10.19 -33.97 46.99
N SER A 560 9.94 -33.14 46.03
CA SER A 560 10.84 -32.93 44.90
C SER A 560 10.92 -31.46 44.51
N TRP A 561 12.11 -31.08 44.09
CA TRP A 561 12.35 -29.77 43.49
C TRP A 561 13.21 -29.97 42.26
N THR A 562 12.68 -29.55 41.09
CA THR A 562 13.38 -29.70 39.82
C THR A 562 13.60 -28.33 39.21
N LYS A 563 14.86 -27.99 38.95
CA LYS A 563 15.23 -26.80 38.20
C LYS A 563 15.24 -27.10 36.70
N ILE A 564 14.62 -26.26 35.91
CA ILE A 564 14.50 -26.46 34.47
C ILE A 564 15.01 -25.23 33.71
N ASN A 565 15.88 -25.48 32.74
CA ASN A 565 16.33 -24.50 31.77
C ASN A 565 16.19 -25.08 30.38
N VAL A 566 15.73 -24.26 29.44
CA VAL A 566 15.67 -24.64 28.02
C VAL A 566 16.36 -23.54 27.23
N ASP A 567 17.37 -23.88 26.47
CA ASP A 567 18.09 -22.92 25.65
C ASP A 567 17.40 -22.73 24.28
N ASN A 568 17.93 -21.81 23.52
CA ASN A 568 17.41 -21.47 22.20
C ASN A 568 17.53 -22.58 21.15
N LEU A 569 18.36 -23.54 21.39
CA LEU A 569 18.52 -24.73 20.53
C LEU A 569 17.54 -25.84 20.89
N GLY A 570 16.72 -25.63 21.91
CA GLY A 570 15.76 -26.60 22.41
C GLY A 570 16.37 -27.60 23.36
N VAL A 571 17.56 -27.37 23.89
CA VAL A 571 18.18 -28.24 24.87
C VAL A 571 17.61 -27.97 26.25
N LEU A 572 16.91 -28.96 26.79
CA LEU A 572 16.39 -28.96 28.15
C LEU A 572 17.50 -29.46 29.10
N THR A 573 17.77 -28.67 30.12
CA THR A 573 18.60 -29.08 31.26
C THR A 573 17.73 -29.15 32.51
N MET A 574 17.70 -30.30 33.13
CA MET A 574 16.89 -30.60 34.30
C MET A 574 17.77 -31.06 35.45
N GLN A 575 17.62 -30.36 36.61
CA GLN A 575 18.33 -30.71 37.84
C GLN A 575 17.28 -30.97 38.92
N ALA A 576 17.16 -32.23 39.33
CA ALA A 576 16.15 -32.66 40.28
C ALA A 576 16.78 -33.03 41.62
N ALA A 577 16.21 -32.48 42.70
CA ALA A 577 16.48 -32.93 44.07
C ALA A 577 15.22 -33.63 44.59
N ILE A 578 15.33 -34.91 44.88
CA ILE A 578 14.18 -35.75 45.20
C ILE A 578 14.42 -36.39 46.58
N THR A 579 13.43 -36.26 47.45
CA THR A 579 13.38 -36.95 48.73
C THR A 579 12.20 -37.89 48.73
N GLY A 580 12.44 -39.13 49.06
CA GLY A 580 11.39 -40.13 49.04
C GLY A 580 11.60 -41.24 50.04
N LYS A 581 10.63 -42.14 50.07
CA LYS A 581 10.63 -43.34 50.90
C LYS A 581 10.66 -44.57 49.98
N SER A 582 11.53 -45.45 50.28
CA SER A 582 11.58 -46.76 49.64
C SER A 582 11.40 -47.88 50.68
N ARG A 583 10.67 -48.91 50.29
CA ARG A 583 10.40 -50.07 51.13
C ARG A 583 11.02 -51.34 50.50
N VAL A 584 11.97 -51.90 51.17
CA VAL A 584 12.63 -53.15 50.75
C VAL A 584 12.71 -54.10 51.94
N ASP A 585 12.26 -55.37 51.77
CA ASP A 585 12.25 -56.41 52.79
C ASP A 585 11.61 -55.98 54.13
N GLY A 586 10.50 -55.25 54.08
CA GLY A 586 9.76 -54.76 55.23
C GLY A 586 10.38 -53.58 55.97
N LYS A 587 11.50 -53.06 55.50
CA LYS A 587 12.16 -51.86 56.06
C LYS A 587 11.90 -50.64 55.19
N THR A 588 11.60 -49.52 55.84
CA THR A 588 11.42 -48.21 55.21
C THR A 588 12.67 -47.37 55.36
N ALA A 589 13.19 -46.84 54.26
CA ALA A 589 14.33 -45.92 54.29
C ALA A 589 13.96 -44.61 53.61
N ILE A 590 14.53 -43.51 54.09
CA ILE A 590 14.45 -42.20 53.45
C ILE A 590 15.60 -42.08 52.47
N VAL A 591 15.29 -41.75 51.21
CA VAL A 591 16.27 -41.67 50.12
C VAL A 591 16.29 -40.23 49.63
N ASN A 592 17.49 -39.65 49.53
CA ASN A 592 17.74 -38.39 48.88
C ASN A 592 18.47 -38.60 47.57
N LEU A 593 17.93 -38.13 46.48
CA LEU A 593 18.46 -38.34 45.14
C LEU A 593 18.66 -37.00 44.45
N ASN A 594 19.84 -36.79 43.87
CA ASN A 594 20.13 -35.68 42.96
C ASN A 594 20.32 -36.23 41.56
N TYR A 595 19.58 -35.68 40.61
CA TYR A 595 19.60 -36.15 39.24
C TYR A 595 19.72 -34.99 38.26
N THR A 596 20.60 -35.12 37.29
CA THR A 596 20.75 -34.14 36.22
C THR A 596 20.49 -34.84 34.90
N HIS A 597 19.64 -34.23 34.07
CA HIS A 597 19.30 -34.75 32.76
C HIS A 597 19.38 -33.63 31.73
N GLU A 598 19.89 -33.97 30.55
CA GLU A 598 19.97 -33.06 29.43
C GLU A 598 19.36 -33.75 28.20
N GLU A 599 18.45 -33.06 27.51
CA GLU A 599 17.78 -33.61 26.34
C GLU A 599 17.33 -32.50 25.39
N ASN A 600 17.29 -32.82 24.10
CA ASN A 600 16.78 -31.95 23.08
C ASN A 600 15.24 -32.09 23.01
N VAL A 601 14.51 -31.03 23.32
CA VAL A 601 13.06 -31.07 23.50
C VAL A 601 12.37 -30.40 22.32
N PHE A 602 11.38 -31.06 21.80
CA PHE A 602 10.25 -30.59 20.99
C PHE A 602 10.56 -29.68 19.80
N THR A 603 10.27 -30.18 18.62
CA THR A 603 10.09 -29.38 17.41
C THR A 603 9.07 -28.24 17.58
N LEU A 604 8.07 -28.44 18.47
CA LEU A 604 7.09 -27.41 18.81
C LEU A 604 7.73 -26.17 19.44
N TRP A 605 8.72 -26.32 20.31
CA TRP A 605 9.43 -25.21 20.94
C TRP A 605 10.25 -24.40 19.92
N ARG A 606 10.82 -25.07 18.92
CA ARG A 606 11.46 -24.39 17.80
C ARG A 606 10.46 -23.60 16.98
N SER A 607 9.24 -24.12 16.82
CA SER A 607 8.15 -23.44 16.14
C SER A 607 7.66 -22.21 16.90
N LEU A 608 7.61 -22.27 18.23
CA LEU A 608 7.24 -21.13 19.06
C LEU A 608 8.26 -20.00 19.01
N ARG A 609 9.52 -20.32 18.82
CA ARG A 609 10.57 -19.32 18.63
C ARG A 609 10.44 -18.56 17.32
N PHE A 610 9.68 -19.07 16.39
CA PHE A 610 9.30 -18.33 15.19
C PHE A 610 8.73 -16.94 15.53
N GLY A 611 8.13 -16.78 16.72
CA GLY A 611 7.64 -15.49 17.20
C GLY A 611 8.71 -14.41 17.32
N ASP A 612 9.97 -14.76 17.61
CA ASP A 612 11.07 -13.79 17.68
C ASP A 612 11.33 -13.13 16.33
N ASN A 613 11.19 -13.88 15.25
CA ASN A 613 11.47 -13.44 13.91
C ASN A 613 10.21 -13.08 13.15
N LEU A 614 9.03 -13.33 13.72
CA LEU A 614 7.76 -13.11 13.04
C LEU A 614 7.56 -11.65 12.66
N GLN A 615 7.85 -10.73 13.57
CA GLN A 615 7.77 -9.30 13.28
C GLN A 615 8.74 -8.88 12.19
N ALA A 616 10.01 -9.27 12.30
CA ALA A 616 11.03 -8.97 11.30
C ALA A 616 10.67 -9.62 9.96
N TRP A 617 10.18 -10.86 9.96
CA TRP A 617 9.75 -11.55 8.78
C TRP A 617 8.57 -10.84 8.10
N LEU A 618 7.58 -10.40 8.86
CA LEU A 618 6.42 -9.66 8.35
C LEU A 618 6.82 -8.27 7.83
N GLU A 619 7.73 -7.57 8.49
CA GLU A 619 8.28 -6.31 8.01
C GLU A 619 8.99 -6.46 6.66
N GLN A 620 9.68 -7.58 6.44
CA GLN A 620 10.36 -7.88 5.19
C GLN A 620 9.41 -8.32 4.07
N ASN A 621 8.30 -8.97 4.40
CA ASN A 621 7.42 -9.63 3.45
C ASN A 621 6.05 -8.97 3.28
N THR A 622 5.73 -7.96 4.08
CA THR A 622 4.47 -7.22 4.00
C THR A 622 4.72 -5.84 3.45
N VAL A 623 4.07 -5.52 2.32
CA VAL A 623 4.09 -4.17 1.78
C VAL A 623 2.90 -3.43 2.34
N LEU A 624 3.15 -2.51 3.24
CA LEU A 624 2.15 -1.60 3.77
C LEU A 624 2.27 -0.26 3.05
N PRO A 625 1.16 0.36 2.61
CA PRO A 625 1.21 1.70 2.06
C PRO A 625 1.77 2.67 3.11
N GLN A 626 2.95 3.22 2.84
CA GLN A 626 3.52 4.25 3.69
C GLN A 626 3.07 5.62 3.19
N PRO A 627 2.71 6.56 4.08
CA PRO A 627 2.45 7.92 3.65
C PRO A 627 3.72 8.50 3.00
N PRO A 628 3.56 9.32 1.93
CA PRO A 628 4.74 9.94 1.33
C PRO A 628 5.47 10.76 2.37
N CYS A 629 6.78 10.58 2.46
CA CYS A 629 7.64 11.35 3.36
C CYS A 629 7.50 12.83 3.04
N ARG A 630 7.04 13.64 4.00
CA ARG A 630 7.19 15.09 3.93
C ARG A 630 8.67 15.41 4.05
N LYS A 631 9.18 16.30 3.22
CA LYS A 631 10.60 16.68 3.12
C LYS A 631 11.25 17.20 4.42
N ASP A 632 10.48 17.34 5.48
CA ASP A 632 10.95 17.90 6.75
C ASP A 632 11.00 16.82 7.84
N LYS A 633 12.15 16.25 8.03
CA LYS A 633 12.72 15.66 9.26
C LYS A 633 12.70 14.15 9.51
N ASP A 634 11.86 13.30 8.91
CA ASP A 634 11.74 11.91 9.40
C ASP A 634 12.22 10.80 8.46
N CYS A 635 12.81 11.14 7.31
CA CYS A 635 13.23 10.15 6.31
C CYS A 635 14.73 9.83 6.32
N GLU A 636 15.52 10.43 7.20
CA GLU A 636 16.98 10.25 7.23
C GLU A 636 17.45 9.09 8.13
N ASP A 637 16.55 8.44 8.89
CA ASP A 637 16.91 7.40 9.86
C ASP A 637 16.34 6.00 9.51
N LYS A 638 16.39 5.59 8.21
CA LYS A 638 16.16 4.18 7.88
C LYS A 638 17.11 3.70 6.81
#